data_75a72eead90f8ebcd14ad20eae9dc147
#
_entry.id   75a72eead90f8ebcd14ad20eae9dc147
#
_cell.length_a   1.000
_cell.length_b   1.000
_cell.length_c   1.000
_cell.angle_alpha   90.00
_cell.angle_beta   90.00
_cell.angle_gamma   90.00
#
_symmetry.space_group_name_H-M   'P 1'
#
loop_
_entity.id
_entity.type
_entity.pdbx_description
1 polymer ?
#
loop_
_entity_poly.entity_id
_entity_poly.type
_entity_poly.pdbx_seq_one_letter_code
_entity_poly.pdbx_strand_id
1 'polypeptide(L)'
;MLVESRFFTNFVIVTTITDSRISTLRTGVTPVATLTLYTRTMKCVIIATPAHCPAAAHSHTATALLAVITRRLLPVVMLLLTVMTASAQTVKDEDTLHVDFDGWFSTLVNNRKLYNRYNDSIFLIHDHDRWVEFFHTRAALNHDIYQSNKLCLDSLRQVITLPQAKNDARLYSEFIKSFFSKYINQNRSDPFLMLELCDLIDTLQVNRPDSLRFTNYLNTWRGSAYYHIWNMTHDDELLQKSYACYQRCVTDDAKRYPAYQSNYLNAMLQLCAYVWAQKKVETVDDLRGRIKLARRYVAKHGDELSRKGYRMTELKRRLNNADESMVRNIFLVDRTTIKKKSIDKLMHTLVVRNLRKPSLDNSSYLRTLIMQMNLKQITAKEALNRYRPRYRVSMESLRNRRLDPQEFSLHLMPYYSLFYLNDLADIPYSAKRRNVLRMCRDIEMAFRHRSDRQSVTTFVNNLNVFVTYDRILSYLKPRERLAFLNKLSVSTHVTTYAHSVHVSEIAMVLMESLVDNHPQLLVGYLGCKTEGSVKHHKRRFVEFVREAALYHDLGKNTIIPVVDNDYRPLTDQEFKIVKRHPEMGLKYLALDPKLAKYHDTTLGHHKWYNGKGGYPADFDNTRSPYRIMIDIITLSDCMQAATERVGRNYKDGKTFDAVMGEMRRDAGTRYNPDLVSHIDAHPGLAQKLNHLLDEGWMDIYYNIYSQYFVNQR
;
A
#
# COMPACT_ATOMS: atom_id res chain seq x y z
N MET A 1 -5.07 -10.32 -23.10
CA MET A 1 -5.78 -9.12 -23.58
C MET A 1 -6.52 -8.37 -22.48
N LEU A 2 -7.20 -9.02 -21.55
CA LEU A 2 -7.98 -8.38 -20.46
C LEU A 2 -7.11 -7.71 -19.35
N VAL A 3 -5.87 -8.08 -19.24
CA VAL A 3 -4.94 -7.60 -18.20
C VAL A 3 -4.28 -6.28 -18.57
N GLU A 4 -4.13 -5.99 -19.85
CA GLU A 4 -3.52 -4.74 -20.34
C GLU A 4 -4.29 -3.47 -19.93
N SER A 5 -5.61 -3.59 -19.75
CA SER A 5 -6.46 -2.46 -19.36
C SER A 5 -6.18 -1.92 -17.96
N ARG A 6 -5.67 -2.77 -17.07
CA ARG A 6 -5.47 -2.42 -15.65
C ARG A 6 -4.23 -1.57 -15.41
N PHE A 7 -3.27 -1.57 -16.35
CA PHE A 7 -2.01 -0.88 -16.22
C PHE A 7 -2.07 0.65 -16.24
N PHE A 8 -3.01 1.17 -16.96
CA PHE A 8 -2.92 2.54 -17.41
C PHE A 8 -3.86 3.52 -16.70
N THR A 9 -4.75 3.02 -15.85
CA THR A 9 -5.79 3.84 -15.23
C THR A 9 -5.29 4.65 -14.03
N ASN A 10 -4.23 4.18 -13.38
CA ASN A 10 -3.66 4.86 -12.20
C ASN A 10 -3.10 6.26 -12.49
N PHE A 11 -2.91 6.61 -13.77
CA PHE A 11 -2.27 7.87 -14.15
C PHE A 11 -3.16 9.11 -14.09
N VAL A 12 -4.49 8.94 -14.16
CA VAL A 12 -5.42 10.06 -14.22
C VAL A 12 -5.71 10.66 -12.84
N ILE A 13 -5.52 9.88 -11.78
CA ILE A 13 -6.03 10.21 -10.45
C ILE A 13 -5.03 11.01 -9.59
N VAL A 14 -3.72 10.83 -9.79
CA VAL A 14 -2.68 11.39 -8.90
C VAL A 14 -2.46 12.90 -9.08
N THR A 15 -2.87 13.49 -10.21
CA THR A 15 -2.55 14.89 -10.53
C THR A 15 -3.62 15.90 -10.14
N THR A 16 -4.65 15.54 -9.37
CA THR A 16 -5.88 16.31 -9.38
C THR A 16 -6.04 17.37 -8.29
N ILE A 17 -5.20 17.43 -7.25
CA ILE A 17 -5.46 18.35 -6.13
C ILE A 17 -4.13 18.93 -5.54
N THR A 18 -3.35 19.61 -6.31
CA THR A 18 -2.33 20.53 -5.77
C THR A 18 -2.61 21.93 -6.26
N ASP A 19 -2.73 22.83 -5.34
CA ASP A 19 -2.92 24.27 -5.42
C ASP A 19 -4.36 24.77 -5.34
N SER A 20 -4.87 24.86 -4.12
CA SER A 20 -5.76 25.95 -3.74
C SER A 20 -5.05 26.78 -2.66
N ARG A 21 -4.39 27.85 -3.08
CA ARG A 21 -4.10 28.95 -2.16
C ARG A 21 -5.46 29.55 -1.76
N ILE A 22 -5.85 29.31 -0.54
CA ILE A 22 -7.00 29.96 0.08
C ILE A 22 -6.57 31.40 0.35
N SER A 23 -7.26 32.34 -0.33
CA SER A 23 -7.21 33.74 0.04
C SER A 23 -7.68 33.89 1.48
N THR A 24 -6.80 34.39 2.33
CA THR A 24 -7.06 34.78 3.71
C THR A 24 -8.16 35.84 3.78
N LEU A 25 -9.34 35.45 4.25
CA LEU A 25 -10.28 36.42 4.81
C LEU A 25 -9.82 36.73 6.24
N ARG A 26 -9.36 37.94 6.45
CA ARG A 26 -9.03 38.52 7.75
C ARG A 26 -10.31 38.60 8.59
N THR A 27 -10.34 37.84 9.68
CA THR A 27 -11.11 38.21 10.87
C THR A 27 -10.15 38.21 12.03
N GLY A 28 -10.03 39.38 12.66
CA GLY A 28 -9.01 39.63 13.65
C GLY A 28 -9.32 38.95 15.00
N VAL A 29 -8.46 38.01 15.36
CA VAL A 29 -8.15 37.66 16.74
C VAL A 29 -6.66 37.35 16.78
N THR A 30 -5.96 38.04 17.64
CA THR A 30 -4.50 38.07 17.72
C THR A 30 -3.91 36.76 18.25
N PRO A 31 -2.89 36.18 17.59
CA PRO A 31 -2.23 34.96 18.04
C PRO A 31 -1.06 35.22 19.05
N VAL A 32 -1.18 36.16 19.97
CA VAL A 32 -0.05 36.55 20.81
C VAL A 32 0.12 35.65 22.06
N ALA A 33 -0.95 35.04 22.56
CA ALA A 33 -0.88 34.24 23.77
C ALA A 33 -0.22 32.85 23.62
N THR A 34 -0.41 32.20 22.48
CA THR A 34 0.12 30.84 22.23
C THR A 34 1.61 30.81 21.86
N LEU A 35 2.08 31.88 21.21
CA LEU A 35 3.50 32.00 20.83
C LEU A 35 4.39 32.32 22.04
N THR A 36 3.86 32.99 23.06
CA THR A 36 4.61 33.37 24.27
C THR A 36 4.87 32.19 25.19
N LEU A 37 3.98 31.20 25.23
CA LEU A 37 4.22 29.96 25.97
C LEU A 37 5.28 29.08 25.27
N TYR A 38 5.25 29.00 23.94
CA TYR A 38 6.19 28.22 23.16
C TYR A 38 7.62 28.76 23.25
N THR A 39 7.78 30.08 23.25
CA THR A 39 9.10 30.72 23.37
C THR A 39 9.64 30.68 24.81
N ARG A 40 8.80 30.67 25.85
CA ARG A 40 9.25 30.51 27.24
C ARG A 40 9.72 29.08 27.55
N THR A 41 9.06 28.07 27.03
CA THR A 41 9.45 26.66 27.21
C THR A 41 10.75 26.34 26.46
N MET A 42 10.96 26.90 25.27
CA MET A 42 12.21 26.77 24.54
C MET A 42 13.39 27.53 25.22
N LYS A 43 13.15 28.70 25.82
CA LYS A 43 14.20 29.43 26.54
C LYS A 43 14.67 28.71 27.81
N CYS A 44 13.79 27.98 28.52
CA CYS A 44 14.18 27.18 29.67
C CYS A 44 15.04 25.96 29.35
N VAL A 45 14.97 25.43 28.10
CA VAL A 45 15.78 24.29 27.65
C VAL A 45 17.21 24.75 27.22
N ILE A 46 17.38 25.99 26.79
CA ILE A 46 18.67 26.54 26.33
C ILE A 46 19.58 27.01 27.48
N ILE A 47 19.04 27.28 28.69
CA ILE A 47 19.80 27.81 29.84
C ILE A 47 20.44 26.71 30.72
N ALA A 48 20.22 25.43 30.44
CA ALA A 48 20.76 24.32 31.23
C ALA A 48 22.02 23.65 30.63
N THR A 49 22.85 24.36 29.86
CA THR A 49 24.18 23.88 29.48
C THR A 49 25.27 24.55 30.28
N PRO A 50 26.06 23.84 31.09
CA PRO A 50 27.22 24.40 31.75
C PRO A 50 28.34 24.65 30.73
N ALA A 51 28.86 25.88 30.74
CA ALA A 51 30.11 26.19 30.09
C ALA A 51 31.26 25.45 30.81
N HIS A 52 32.16 24.86 30.03
CA HIS A 52 33.47 24.27 30.27
C HIS A 52 33.60 22.77 29.98
N CYS A 53 34.09 22.47 28.81
CA CYS A 53 35.14 21.47 28.59
C CYS A 53 35.79 21.60 27.20
N PRO A 54 37.10 21.37 27.07
CA PRO A 54 37.87 21.71 25.87
C PRO A 54 37.83 20.62 24.78
N ALA A 55 38.22 21.05 23.61
CA ALA A 55 38.21 20.35 22.33
C ALA A 55 38.92 18.98 22.35
N ALA A 56 38.19 17.92 22.12
CA ALA A 56 38.56 16.71 21.38
C ALA A 56 37.41 15.67 21.50
N ALA A 57 36.59 15.50 20.47
CA ALA A 57 35.70 14.38 20.14
C ALA A 57 34.40 14.84 19.47
N HIS A 58 34.47 15.23 18.20
CA HIS A 58 33.31 15.79 17.49
C HIS A 58 32.34 14.79 16.88
N SER A 59 32.41 13.47 17.14
CA SER A 59 31.47 12.50 16.57
C SER A 59 30.49 11.85 17.56
N HIS A 60 30.81 11.80 18.83
CA HIS A 60 29.95 11.11 19.83
C HIS A 60 28.90 12.03 20.50
N THR A 61 29.08 13.34 20.44
CA THR A 61 28.17 14.28 21.11
C THR A 61 26.87 14.55 20.38
N ALA A 62 26.86 14.51 19.06
CA ALA A 62 25.64 14.74 18.27
C ALA A 62 24.65 13.56 18.38
N THR A 63 25.17 12.33 18.46
CA THR A 63 24.33 11.12 18.57
C THR A 63 23.80 10.95 20.02
N ALA A 64 24.62 11.22 21.02
CA ALA A 64 24.19 11.25 22.42
C ALA A 64 23.19 12.38 22.68
N LEU A 65 23.37 13.55 22.06
CA LEU A 65 22.43 14.66 22.17
C LEU A 65 21.08 14.32 21.46
N LEU A 66 21.12 13.65 20.33
CA LEU A 66 19.92 13.17 19.63
C LEU A 66 19.19 12.10 20.46
N ALA A 67 19.90 11.17 21.07
CA ALA A 67 19.33 10.14 21.95
C ALA A 67 18.76 10.73 23.26
N VAL A 68 19.40 11.73 23.84
CA VAL A 68 18.90 12.45 25.02
C VAL A 68 17.70 13.33 24.66
N ILE A 69 17.72 13.98 23.51
CA ILE A 69 16.59 14.76 22.97
C ILE A 69 15.41 13.84 22.66
N THR A 70 15.66 12.69 22.04
CA THR A 70 14.61 11.71 21.74
C THR A 70 14.06 11.08 23.03
N ARG A 71 14.92 10.70 23.96
CA ARG A 71 14.51 10.03 25.21
C ARG A 71 13.79 10.94 26.22
N ARG A 72 14.11 12.26 26.25
CA ARG A 72 13.54 13.21 27.21
C ARG A 72 12.47 14.13 26.64
N LEU A 73 12.55 14.51 25.36
CA LEU A 73 11.58 15.39 24.73
C LEU A 73 10.44 14.64 24.07
N LEU A 74 10.66 13.44 23.57
CA LEU A 74 9.59 12.65 22.94
C LEU A 74 8.47 12.29 23.93
N PRO A 75 8.74 11.79 25.14
CA PRO A 75 7.70 11.58 26.17
C PRO A 75 6.99 12.88 26.56
N VAL A 76 7.71 14.01 26.59
CA VAL A 76 7.11 15.32 26.89
C VAL A 76 6.27 15.86 25.74
N VAL A 77 6.72 15.66 24.49
CA VAL A 77 5.93 16.01 23.29
C VAL A 77 4.73 15.08 23.16
N MET A 78 4.88 13.79 23.47
CA MET A 78 3.77 12.83 23.49
C MET A 78 2.82 13.08 24.66
N LEU A 79 3.33 13.45 25.83
CA LEU A 79 2.49 13.88 26.97
C LEU A 79 1.76 15.19 26.66
N LEU A 80 2.40 16.14 25.97
CA LEU A 80 1.74 17.36 25.48
C LEU A 80 0.73 17.04 24.37
N LEU A 81 1.01 16.09 23.50
CA LEU A 81 0.06 15.61 22.49
C LEU A 81 -1.10 14.84 23.14
N THR A 82 -0.85 14.00 24.15
CA THR A 82 -1.90 13.34 24.96
C THR A 82 -2.67 14.31 25.83
N VAL A 83 -2.04 15.32 26.39
CA VAL A 83 -2.72 16.39 27.14
C VAL A 83 -3.51 17.28 26.19
N MET A 84 -3.03 17.56 24.98
CA MET A 84 -3.81 18.28 23.95
C MET A 84 -4.96 17.43 23.38
N THR A 85 -4.82 16.10 23.30
CA THR A 85 -5.92 15.21 22.92
C THR A 85 -6.88 14.92 24.07
N ALA A 86 -6.41 14.90 25.32
CA ALA A 86 -7.27 14.80 26.51
C ALA A 86 -7.98 16.11 26.85
N SER A 87 -7.43 17.26 26.43
CA SER A 87 -8.11 18.56 26.55
C SER A 87 -9.08 18.87 25.41
N ALA A 88 -9.41 17.90 24.56
CA ALA A 88 -10.71 17.89 23.88
C ALA A 88 -11.83 17.71 24.93
N GLN A 89 -11.73 18.44 26.03
CA GLN A 89 -12.82 18.62 26.95
C GLN A 89 -13.97 19.26 26.16
N THR A 90 -15.07 18.56 26.11
CA THR A 90 -16.39 19.15 25.86
C THR A 90 -16.57 20.28 26.86
N VAL A 91 -16.24 21.50 26.47
CA VAL A 91 -16.68 22.69 27.19
C VAL A 91 -18.19 22.74 26.93
N LYS A 92 -18.94 22.36 27.93
CA LYS A 92 -20.38 22.57 27.94
C LYS A 92 -20.66 24.06 28.11
N ASP A 93 -20.82 24.75 27.01
CA ASP A 93 -21.87 25.79 26.93
C ASP A 93 -23.19 25.02 26.78
N GLU A 94 -24.20 25.37 27.52
CA GLU A 94 -25.34 24.50 27.89
C GLU A 94 -26.11 23.82 26.74
N ASP A 95 -25.87 24.16 25.44
CA ASP A 95 -26.56 23.54 24.29
C ASP A 95 -25.74 23.24 23.04
N THR A 96 -24.40 23.46 22.98
CA THR A 96 -23.64 23.24 21.76
C THR A 96 -22.41 22.35 21.99
N LEU A 97 -22.35 21.24 21.25
CA LEU A 97 -21.19 20.33 21.24
C LEU A 97 -20.03 20.95 20.43
N HIS A 98 -18.96 21.38 21.11
CA HIS A 98 -17.74 21.85 20.48
C HIS A 98 -16.74 20.71 20.31
N VAL A 99 -16.25 20.50 19.07
CA VAL A 99 -15.33 19.43 18.74
C VAL A 99 -14.15 19.96 17.92
N ASP A 100 -12.92 19.69 18.36
CA ASP A 100 -11.69 20.04 17.63
C ASP A 100 -11.34 19.03 16.52
N PHE A 101 -12.13 18.99 15.47
CA PHE A 101 -11.84 18.15 14.30
C PHE A 101 -10.52 18.51 13.63
N ASP A 102 -10.13 19.80 13.63
CA ASP A 102 -8.86 20.26 13.06
C ASP A 102 -7.66 19.65 13.79
N GLY A 103 -7.70 19.61 15.13
CA GLY A 103 -6.67 18.98 15.96
C GLY A 103 -6.59 17.48 15.72
N TRP A 104 -7.71 16.78 15.71
CA TRP A 104 -7.72 15.32 15.48
C TRP A 104 -7.21 14.93 14.11
N PHE A 105 -7.69 15.56 13.03
CA PHE A 105 -7.18 15.23 11.70
C PHE A 105 -5.73 15.64 11.48
N SER A 106 -5.29 16.74 12.10
CA SER A 106 -3.87 17.15 12.08
C SER A 106 -2.99 16.14 12.80
N THR A 107 -3.45 15.60 13.93
CA THR A 107 -2.74 14.56 14.70
C THR A 107 -2.55 13.30 13.86
N LEU A 108 -3.62 12.76 13.27
CA LEU A 108 -3.55 11.59 12.38
C LEU A 108 -2.53 11.76 11.24
N VAL A 109 -2.55 12.93 10.61
CA VAL A 109 -1.64 13.24 9.49
C VAL A 109 -0.19 13.42 9.95
N ASN A 110 0.04 14.12 11.07
CA ASN A 110 1.38 14.36 11.58
C ASN A 110 2.01 13.07 12.12
N ASN A 111 1.25 12.24 12.82
CA ASN A 111 1.66 10.93 13.29
C ASN A 111 2.08 10.03 12.11
N ARG A 112 1.30 10.01 11.03
CA ARG A 112 1.70 9.28 9.83
C ARG A 112 2.99 9.81 9.20
N LYS A 113 3.16 11.13 9.12
CA LYS A 113 4.40 11.74 8.60
C LYS A 113 5.60 11.37 9.48
N LEU A 114 5.43 11.41 10.80
CA LEU A 114 6.46 11.03 11.76
C LEU A 114 6.81 9.55 11.61
N TYR A 115 5.81 8.68 11.59
CA TYR A 115 5.94 7.24 11.38
C TYR A 115 6.77 6.93 10.12
N ASN A 116 6.39 7.50 8.99
CA ASN A 116 7.09 7.27 7.72
C ASN A 116 8.53 7.77 7.77
N ARG A 117 8.76 9.00 8.25
CA ARG A 117 10.10 9.59 8.33
C ARG A 117 11.03 8.77 9.20
N TYR A 118 10.55 8.34 10.36
CA TYR A 118 11.35 7.57 11.29
C TYR A 118 11.66 6.18 10.73
N ASN A 119 10.67 5.46 10.23
CA ASN A 119 10.88 4.13 9.65
C ASN A 119 11.79 4.18 8.41
N ASP A 120 11.71 5.24 7.60
CA ASP A 120 12.59 5.43 6.45
C ASP A 120 14.05 5.68 6.83
N SER A 121 14.34 6.15 8.05
CA SER A 121 15.70 6.41 8.51
C SER A 121 16.54 5.14 8.68
N ILE A 122 15.93 3.96 8.75
CA ILE A 122 16.63 2.65 8.78
C ILE A 122 17.60 2.50 7.61
N PHE A 123 17.27 3.06 6.44
CA PHE A 123 18.10 2.99 5.24
C PHE A 123 19.39 3.80 5.32
N LEU A 124 19.56 4.58 6.37
CA LEU A 124 20.77 5.39 6.64
C LEU A 124 21.72 4.71 7.63
N ILE A 125 21.31 3.58 8.21
CA ILE A 125 22.07 2.87 9.25
C ILE A 125 22.86 1.75 8.61
N HIS A 126 24.17 1.71 8.86
CA HIS A 126 25.09 0.74 8.26
C HIS A 126 25.86 -0.06 9.31
N ASP A 127 25.73 0.30 10.58
CA ASP A 127 26.37 -0.33 11.72
C ASP A 127 25.36 -1.22 12.45
N HIS A 128 25.79 -2.43 12.86
CA HIS A 128 24.92 -3.42 13.49
C HIS A 128 24.35 -2.93 14.83
N ASP A 129 25.21 -2.38 15.69
CA ASP A 129 24.80 -2.00 17.04
C ASP A 129 23.82 -0.81 16.99
N ARG A 130 24.08 0.15 16.08
CA ARG A 130 23.15 1.25 15.81
C ARG A 130 21.85 0.76 15.21
N TRP A 131 21.89 -0.30 14.43
CA TRP A 131 20.70 -0.88 13.85
C TRP A 131 19.81 -1.53 14.94
N VAL A 132 20.44 -2.26 15.90
CA VAL A 132 19.75 -2.83 17.07
C VAL A 132 19.13 -1.72 17.93
N GLU A 133 19.87 -0.67 18.27
CA GLU A 133 19.38 0.49 19.02
C GLU A 133 18.20 1.17 18.29
N PHE A 134 18.31 1.31 16.98
CA PHE A 134 17.25 1.87 16.16
C PHE A 134 15.96 1.06 16.26
N PHE A 135 16.04 -0.28 16.17
CA PHE A 135 14.87 -1.13 16.26
C PHE A 135 14.14 -1.06 17.59
N HIS A 136 14.89 -1.01 18.69
CA HIS A 136 14.29 -0.83 20.02
C HIS A 136 13.56 0.53 20.15
N THR A 137 14.20 1.59 19.70
CA THR A 137 13.61 2.93 19.72
C THR A 137 12.39 3.01 18.78
N ARG A 138 12.49 2.36 17.60
CA ARG A 138 11.41 2.28 16.62
C ARG A 138 10.18 1.60 17.18
N ALA A 139 10.34 0.48 17.88
CA ALA A 139 9.21 -0.26 18.43
C ALA A 139 8.40 0.60 19.40
N ALA A 140 9.08 1.28 20.33
CA ALA A 140 8.45 2.18 21.28
C ALA A 140 7.72 3.35 20.58
N LEU A 141 8.39 4.03 19.64
CA LEU A 141 7.79 5.15 18.91
C LEU A 141 6.57 4.73 18.07
N ASN A 142 6.66 3.60 17.38
CA ASN A 142 5.56 3.10 16.56
C ASN A 142 4.36 2.70 17.43
N HIS A 143 4.61 2.11 18.61
CA HIS A 143 3.56 1.82 19.57
C HIS A 143 2.85 3.10 20.05
N ASP A 144 3.62 4.13 20.46
CA ASP A 144 3.08 5.41 20.90
C ASP A 144 2.23 6.09 19.81
N ILE A 145 2.73 6.08 18.58
CA ILE A 145 1.98 6.60 17.41
C ILE A 145 0.67 5.83 17.22
N TYR A 146 0.71 4.51 17.31
CA TYR A 146 -0.48 3.67 17.19
C TYR A 146 -1.51 3.99 18.27
N GLN A 147 -1.10 4.08 19.54
CA GLN A 147 -2.00 4.39 20.66
C GLN A 147 -2.61 5.79 20.51
N SER A 148 -1.80 6.78 20.13
CA SER A 148 -2.27 8.14 19.86
C SER A 148 -3.33 8.17 18.75
N ASN A 149 -3.10 7.47 17.65
CA ASN A 149 -4.05 7.41 16.54
C ASN A 149 -5.32 6.63 16.93
N LYS A 150 -5.18 5.54 17.69
CA LYS A 150 -6.31 4.78 18.21
C LYS A 150 -7.22 5.66 19.08
N LEU A 151 -6.62 6.37 20.04
CA LEU A 151 -7.38 7.28 20.92
C LEU A 151 -8.10 8.37 20.11
N CYS A 152 -7.42 8.96 19.13
CA CYS A 152 -7.99 9.99 18.26
C CYS A 152 -9.21 9.45 17.47
N LEU A 153 -9.10 8.26 16.88
CA LEU A 153 -10.18 7.64 16.12
C LEU A 153 -11.35 7.22 17.01
N ASP A 154 -11.08 6.66 18.19
CA ASP A 154 -12.10 6.22 19.13
C ASP A 154 -12.88 7.44 19.68
N SER A 155 -12.19 8.54 20.00
CA SER A 155 -12.84 9.80 20.43
C SER A 155 -13.71 10.38 19.32
N LEU A 156 -13.22 10.36 18.07
CA LEU A 156 -13.97 10.83 16.91
C LEU A 156 -15.26 10.00 16.72
N ARG A 157 -15.18 8.68 16.78
CA ARG A 157 -16.34 7.77 16.68
C ARG A 157 -17.34 8.04 17.81
N GLN A 158 -16.84 8.15 19.04
CA GLN A 158 -17.67 8.41 20.21
C GLN A 158 -18.45 9.71 20.09
N VAL A 159 -17.80 10.80 19.71
CA VAL A 159 -18.46 12.11 19.58
C VAL A 159 -19.50 12.12 18.47
N ILE A 160 -19.19 11.56 17.30
CA ILE A 160 -20.13 11.52 16.16
C ILE A 160 -21.37 10.67 16.48
N THR A 161 -21.25 9.66 17.32
CA THR A 161 -22.37 8.78 17.69
C THR A 161 -23.20 9.28 18.88
N LEU A 162 -22.84 10.41 19.49
CA LEU A 162 -23.63 11.00 20.55
C LEU A 162 -25.03 11.39 20.05
N PRO A 163 -26.08 11.21 20.85
CA PRO A 163 -27.44 11.65 20.48
C PRO A 163 -27.52 13.12 20.09
N GLN A 164 -26.77 13.98 20.77
CA GLN A 164 -26.72 15.44 20.54
C GLN A 164 -26.05 15.78 19.19
N ALA A 165 -25.20 14.92 18.65
CA ALA A 165 -24.56 15.13 17.35
C ALA A 165 -25.52 14.86 16.18
N LYS A 166 -26.60 14.10 16.41
CA LYS A 166 -27.55 13.74 15.37
C LYS A 166 -28.27 14.96 14.85
N ASN A 167 -28.31 15.13 13.53
CA ASN A 167 -28.89 16.29 12.84
C ASN A 167 -28.18 17.64 13.11
N ASP A 168 -27.05 17.68 13.78
CA ASP A 168 -26.24 18.88 13.94
C ASP A 168 -25.53 19.26 12.63
N ALA A 169 -26.13 20.24 11.94
CA ALA A 169 -25.62 20.72 10.66
C ALA A 169 -24.30 21.50 10.79
N ARG A 170 -24.05 22.13 11.95
CA ARG A 170 -22.80 22.82 12.22
C ARG A 170 -21.68 21.81 12.38
N LEU A 171 -21.87 20.81 13.23
CA LEU A 171 -20.93 19.72 13.47
C LEU A 171 -20.60 19.00 12.14
N TYR A 172 -21.62 18.68 11.35
CA TYR A 172 -21.44 18.09 10.02
C TYR A 172 -20.57 18.96 9.09
N SER A 173 -20.87 20.26 9.04
CA SER A 173 -20.13 21.21 8.19
C SER A 173 -18.67 21.37 8.65
N GLU A 174 -18.43 21.46 9.96
CA GLU A 174 -17.09 21.55 10.55
C GLU A 174 -16.28 20.30 10.28
N PHE A 175 -16.85 19.11 10.50
CA PHE A 175 -16.20 17.86 10.16
C PHE A 175 -15.75 17.83 8.69
N ILE A 176 -16.66 18.10 7.75
CA ILE A 176 -16.36 18.05 6.31
C ILE A 176 -15.25 19.05 5.93
N LYS A 177 -15.29 20.26 6.48
CA LYS A 177 -14.26 21.29 6.22
C LYS A 177 -12.89 20.85 6.74
N SER A 178 -12.83 20.36 7.98
CA SER A 178 -11.61 19.90 8.62
C SER A 178 -11.09 18.62 7.94
N PHE A 179 -11.97 17.67 7.65
CA PHE A 179 -11.63 16.46 6.93
C PHE A 179 -10.99 16.76 5.56
N PHE A 180 -11.59 17.68 4.80
CA PHE A 180 -11.04 18.11 3.52
C PHE A 180 -9.69 18.82 3.68
N SER A 181 -9.62 19.85 4.53
CA SER A 181 -8.43 20.71 4.64
C SER A 181 -7.26 20.05 5.32
N LYS A 182 -7.48 19.26 6.37
CA LYS A 182 -6.43 18.68 7.20
C LYS A 182 -6.09 17.25 6.81
N TYR A 183 -7.07 16.43 6.41
CA TYR A 183 -6.86 15.02 6.12
C TYR A 183 -6.77 14.73 4.62
N ILE A 184 -7.82 14.98 3.86
CA ILE A 184 -7.88 14.61 2.43
C ILE A 184 -6.73 15.22 1.62
N ASN A 185 -6.45 16.51 1.83
CA ASN A 185 -5.37 17.19 1.11
C ASN A 185 -3.96 16.73 1.52
N GLN A 186 -3.82 16.15 2.70
CA GLN A 186 -2.53 15.76 3.29
C GLN A 186 -2.28 14.25 3.25
N ASN A 187 -3.34 13.44 3.27
CA ASN A 187 -3.24 11.99 3.45
C ASN A 187 -4.04 11.19 2.41
N ARG A 188 -3.69 11.32 1.13
CA ARG A 188 -4.40 10.68 0.01
C ARG A 188 -4.24 9.17 -0.10
N SER A 189 -3.29 8.58 0.60
CA SER A 189 -2.91 7.18 0.44
C SER A 189 -3.56 6.23 1.44
N ASP A 190 -4.61 6.66 2.15
CA ASP A 190 -5.36 5.83 3.08
C ASP A 190 -6.85 5.72 2.69
N PRO A 191 -7.16 4.90 1.67
CA PRO A 191 -8.53 4.82 1.16
C PRO A 191 -9.50 4.15 2.13
N PHE A 192 -9.04 3.28 3.02
CA PHE A 192 -9.89 2.55 3.96
C PHE A 192 -10.39 3.47 5.07
N LEU A 193 -9.49 4.19 5.70
CA LEU A 193 -9.88 5.18 6.71
C LEU A 193 -10.74 6.29 6.09
N MET A 194 -10.46 6.67 4.84
CA MET A 194 -11.31 7.62 4.11
C MET A 194 -12.74 7.11 3.96
N LEU A 195 -12.96 5.83 3.64
CA LEU A 195 -14.30 5.25 3.56
C LEU A 195 -14.98 5.23 4.92
N GLU A 196 -14.29 4.74 5.94
CA GLU A 196 -14.81 4.68 7.30
C GLU A 196 -15.24 6.07 7.80
N LEU A 197 -14.43 7.10 7.59
CA LEU A 197 -14.77 8.46 7.99
C LEU A 197 -15.93 9.06 7.18
N CYS A 198 -16.04 8.73 5.89
CA CYS A 198 -17.20 9.11 5.08
C CYS A 198 -18.47 8.41 5.55
N ASP A 199 -18.40 7.16 5.97
CA ASP A 199 -19.55 6.41 6.46
C ASP A 199 -19.95 6.89 7.86
N LEU A 200 -18.98 7.19 8.70
CA LEU A 200 -19.20 7.73 10.05
C LEU A 200 -19.97 9.06 10.00
N ILE A 201 -19.57 10.00 9.13
CA ILE A 201 -20.23 11.31 9.05
C ILE A 201 -21.67 11.21 8.52
N ASP A 202 -21.97 10.21 7.68
CA ASP A 202 -23.33 10.00 7.20
C ASP A 202 -24.30 9.59 8.31
N THR A 203 -23.80 9.06 9.45
CA THR A 203 -24.63 8.71 10.60
C THR A 203 -25.30 9.92 11.25
N LEU A 204 -24.76 11.12 11.02
CA LEU A 204 -25.38 12.36 11.53
C LEU A 204 -26.73 12.69 10.89
N GLN A 205 -27.08 12.08 9.76
CA GLN A 205 -28.38 12.18 9.09
C GLN A 205 -28.86 13.61 8.88
N VAL A 206 -27.98 14.52 8.51
CA VAL A 206 -28.29 15.95 8.32
C VAL A 206 -29.09 16.16 7.05
N ASN A 207 -30.35 16.61 7.19
CA ASN A 207 -31.30 16.82 6.10
C ASN A 207 -31.43 18.32 5.79
N ARG A 208 -30.52 18.90 4.98
CA ARG A 208 -30.54 20.33 4.59
C ARG A 208 -30.19 20.55 3.12
N PRO A 209 -30.65 21.64 2.48
CA PRO A 209 -30.33 22.00 1.10
C PRO A 209 -28.81 22.10 0.83
N ASP A 210 -28.04 22.63 1.78
CA ASP A 210 -26.58 22.68 1.68
C ASP A 210 -25.91 21.31 1.81
N SER A 211 -26.62 20.28 2.28
CA SER A 211 -26.09 18.91 2.37
C SER A 211 -25.73 18.33 1.02
N LEU A 212 -26.39 18.75 -0.07
CA LEU A 212 -26.05 18.33 -1.44
C LEU A 212 -24.59 18.64 -1.81
N ARG A 213 -24.05 19.78 -1.37
CA ARG A 213 -22.64 20.12 -1.60
C ARG A 213 -21.71 19.11 -0.93
N PHE A 214 -21.95 18.83 0.32
CA PHE A 214 -21.11 17.91 1.11
C PHE A 214 -21.31 16.45 0.66
N THR A 215 -22.53 16.06 0.32
CA THR A 215 -22.82 14.75 -0.26
C THR A 215 -22.03 14.52 -1.56
N ASN A 216 -21.87 15.51 -2.41
CA ASN A 216 -21.04 15.40 -3.61
C ASN A 216 -19.54 15.27 -3.28
N TYR A 217 -19.04 15.94 -2.24
CA TYR A 217 -17.68 15.72 -1.76
C TYR A 217 -17.49 14.29 -1.24
N LEU A 218 -18.37 13.81 -0.38
CA LEU A 218 -18.33 12.45 0.15
C LEU A 218 -18.41 11.42 -0.97
N ASN A 219 -19.31 11.58 -1.93
CA ASN A 219 -19.39 10.68 -3.10
C ASN A 219 -18.09 10.68 -3.92
N THR A 220 -17.47 11.85 -4.12
CA THR A 220 -16.17 11.92 -4.81
C THR A 220 -15.07 11.19 -4.05
N TRP A 221 -15.02 11.34 -2.73
CA TRP A 221 -14.02 10.69 -1.89
C TRP A 221 -14.25 9.18 -1.79
N ARG A 222 -15.49 8.73 -1.59
CA ARG A 222 -15.85 7.30 -1.64
C ARG A 222 -15.51 6.69 -2.98
N GLY A 223 -15.86 7.36 -4.07
CA GLY A 223 -15.54 6.90 -5.41
C GLY A 223 -14.04 6.72 -5.61
N SER A 224 -13.23 7.66 -5.14
CA SER A 224 -11.77 7.57 -5.16
C SER A 224 -11.25 6.41 -4.28
N ALA A 225 -11.78 6.28 -3.08
CA ALA A 225 -11.36 5.24 -2.14
C ALA A 225 -11.68 3.84 -2.67
N TYR A 226 -12.93 3.59 -3.11
CA TYR A 226 -13.32 2.32 -3.74
C TYR A 226 -12.45 1.97 -4.94
N TYR A 227 -12.11 2.95 -5.77
CA TYR A 227 -11.23 2.73 -6.91
C TYR A 227 -9.81 2.30 -6.48
N HIS A 228 -9.25 2.93 -5.45
CA HIS A 228 -7.92 2.55 -4.93
C HIS A 228 -7.93 1.15 -4.33
N ILE A 229 -8.98 0.78 -3.60
CA ILE A 229 -9.13 -0.55 -3.02
C ILE A 229 -9.32 -1.60 -4.13
N TRP A 230 -10.13 -1.30 -5.15
CA TRP A 230 -10.28 -2.18 -6.31
C TRP A 230 -8.93 -2.43 -7.01
N ASN A 231 -8.09 -1.43 -7.17
CA ASN A 231 -6.76 -1.61 -7.76
C ASN A 231 -5.89 -2.64 -7.01
N MET A 232 -6.08 -2.79 -5.71
CA MET A 232 -5.37 -3.78 -4.90
C MET A 232 -6.02 -5.15 -4.95
N THR A 233 -7.35 -5.19 -4.80
CA THR A 233 -8.09 -6.44 -4.60
C THR A 233 -8.60 -7.06 -5.89
N HIS A 234 -8.78 -6.26 -6.95
CA HIS A 234 -9.47 -6.60 -8.19
C HIS A 234 -10.90 -7.11 -7.97
N ASP A 235 -11.55 -6.64 -6.93
CA ASP A 235 -12.95 -6.93 -6.64
C ASP A 235 -13.84 -6.01 -7.48
N ASP A 236 -14.47 -6.56 -8.50
CA ASP A 236 -15.28 -5.79 -9.46
C ASP A 236 -16.50 -5.10 -8.80
N GLU A 237 -16.98 -5.58 -7.64
CA GLU A 237 -18.03 -4.92 -6.87
C GLU A 237 -17.58 -3.53 -6.39
N LEU A 238 -16.32 -3.42 -5.93
CA LEU A 238 -15.76 -2.13 -5.50
C LEU A 238 -15.63 -1.13 -6.67
N LEU A 239 -15.32 -1.65 -7.87
CA LEU A 239 -15.31 -0.82 -9.07
C LEU A 239 -16.71 -0.28 -9.40
N GLN A 240 -17.74 -1.11 -9.27
CA GLN A 240 -19.13 -0.69 -9.48
C GLN A 240 -19.59 0.33 -8.42
N LYS A 241 -19.21 0.14 -7.15
CA LYS A 241 -19.44 1.12 -6.08
C LYS A 241 -18.76 2.46 -6.38
N SER A 242 -17.52 2.43 -6.86
CA SER A 242 -16.80 3.63 -7.27
C SER A 242 -17.51 4.35 -8.42
N TYR A 243 -17.92 3.61 -9.46
CA TYR A 243 -18.66 4.15 -10.58
C TYR A 243 -19.98 4.82 -10.14
N ALA A 244 -20.76 4.13 -9.31
CA ALA A 244 -22.03 4.66 -8.78
C ALA A 244 -21.84 5.95 -7.97
N CYS A 245 -20.78 6.04 -7.16
CA CYS A 245 -20.45 7.26 -6.42
C CYS A 245 -20.19 8.44 -7.35
N TYR A 246 -19.42 8.24 -8.42
CA TYR A 246 -19.17 9.31 -9.38
C TYR A 246 -20.39 9.66 -10.24
N GLN A 247 -21.23 8.69 -10.57
CA GLN A 247 -22.50 8.97 -11.28
C GLN A 247 -23.40 9.89 -10.48
N ARG A 248 -23.49 9.72 -9.17
CA ARG A 248 -24.29 10.60 -8.29
C ARG A 248 -23.79 12.04 -8.30
N CYS A 249 -22.53 12.30 -8.62
CA CYS A 249 -21.97 13.64 -8.74
C CYS A 249 -22.26 14.31 -10.10
N VAL A 250 -22.75 13.57 -11.10
CA VAL A 250 -22.99 14.06 -12.48
C VAL A 250 -24.48 14.25 -12.70
N THR A 251 -25.11 15.12 -11.90
CA THR A 251 -26.52 15.48 -12.01
C THR A 251 -26.70 16.84 -12.67
N ASP A 252 -27.92 17.15 -13.15
CA ASP A 252 -28.21 18.45 -13.73
C ASP A 252 -28.16 19.57 -12.68
N ASP A 253 -28.50 19.29 -11.43
CA ASP A 253 -28.36 20.23 -10.33
C ASP A 253 -26.90 20.56 -10.04
N ALA A 254 -26.00 19.56 -10.11
CA ALA A 254 -24.56 19.79 -9.99
C ALA A 254 -23.99 20.74 -11.07
N LYS A 255 -24.65 20.86 -12.23
CA LYS A 255 -24.27 21.82 -13.29
C LYS A 255 -24.70 23.24 -12.97
N ARG A 256 -25.81 23.41 -12.28
CA ARG A 256 -26.43 24.74 -12.01
C ARG A 256 -25.70 25.48 -10.91
N TYR A 257 -25.21 24.78 -9.89
CA TYR A 257 -24.60 25.40 -8.71
C TYR A 257 -23.08 25.50 -8.83
N PRO A 258 -22.51 26.71 -8.85
CA PRO A 258 -21.08 26.94 -8.94
C PRO A 258 -20.25 26.20 -7.88
N ALA A 259 -20.81 25.99 -6.69
CA ALA A 259 -20.15 25.24 -5.63
C ALA A 259 -19.88 23.75 -5.96
N TYR A 260 -20.65 23.16 -6.88
CA TYR A 260 -20.54 21.74 -7.26
C TYR A 260 -19.76 21.49 -8.55
N GLN A 261 -19.46 22.54 -9.30
CA GLN A 261 -18.84 22.44 -10.62
C GLN A 261 -17.52 21.69 -10.64
N SER A 262 -16.71 21.81 -9.58
CA SER A 262 -15.45 21.10 -9.49
C SER A 262 -15.65 19.59 -9.32
N ASN A 263 -16.57 19.20 -8.46
CA ASN A 263 -16.90 17.80 -8.23
C ASN A 263 -17.55 17.18 -9.44
N TYR A 264 -18.45 17.91 -10.11
CA TYR A 264 -19.05 17.52 -11.38
C TYR A 264 -17.99 17.25 -12.44
N LEU A 265 -17.04 18.16 -12.65
CA LEU A 265 -15.98 18.01 -13.63
C LEU A 265 -15.05 16.86 -13.29
N ASN A 266 -14.66 16.74 -12.02
CA ASN A 266 -13.83 15.63 -11.55
C ASN A 266 -14.54 14.28 -11.73
N ALA A 267 -15.81 14.19 -11.38
CA ALA A 267 -16.60 12.98 -11.54
C ALA A 267 -16.72 12.58 -13.03
N MET A 268 -16.98 13.53 -13.91
CA MET A 268 -17.00 13.27 -15.35
C MET A 268 -15.68 12.73 -15.87
N LEU A 269 -14.54 13.30 -15.46
CA LEU A 269 -13.23 12.84 -15.86
C LEU A 269 -12.91 11.44 -15.30
N GLN A 270 -13.36 11.15 -14.09
CA GLN A 270 -13.19 9.81 -13.50
C GLN A 270 -14.07 8.76 -14.19
N LEU A 271 -15.33 9.04 -14.46
CA LEU A 271 -16.20 8.15 -15.22
C LEU A 271 -15.62 7.81 -16.59
N CYS A 272 -14.87 8.74 -17.18
CA CYS A 272 -14.12 8.48 -18.40
C CYS A 272 -13.02 7.40 -18.24
N ALA A 273 -12.49 7.19 -17.03
CA ALA A 273 -11.49 6.18 -16.79
C ALA A 273 -12.08 4.76 -16.65
N TYR A 274 -13.38 4.62 -16.36
CA TYR A 274 -14.00 3.32 -16.09
C TYR A 274 -14.54 2.60 -17.32
N VAL A 275 -14.56 3.24 -18.49
CA VAL A 275 -15.12 2.67 -19.73
C VAL A 275 -14.53 1.30 -20.05
N TRP A 276 -13.23 1.15 -19.89
CA TRP A 276 -12.54 -0.10 -20.17
C TRP A 276 -12.87 -1.20 -19.14
N ALA A 277 -13.17 -0.84 -17.89
CA ALA A 277 -13.50 -1.80 -16.86
C ALA A 277 -14.86 -2.44 -17.07
N GLN A 278 -15.79 -1.74 -17.71
CA GLN A 278 -17.14 -2.22 -17.97
C GLN A 278 -17.25 -3.12 -19.20
N LYS A 279 -16.22 -3.23 -20.02
CA LYS A 279 -16.17 -4.09 -21.23
C LYS A 279 -17.35 -3.89 -22.20
N LYS A 280 -18.05 -2.76 -22.16
CA LYS A 280 -19.21 -2.45 -23.00
C LYS A 280 -18.82 -1.45 -24.06
N VAL A 281 -19.13 -1.76 -25.33
CA VAL A 281 -18.83 -0.89 -26.47
C VAL A 281 -19.63 0.42 -26.41
N GLU A 282 -20.85 0.36 -25.93
CA GLU A 282 -21.72 1.51 -25.67
C GLU A 282 -21.06 2.55 -24.76
N THR A 283 -20.16 2.11 -23.86
CA THR A 283 -19.40 2.99 -22.97
C THR A 283 -18.38 3.87 -23.69
N VAL A 284 -17.92 3.50 -24.88
CA VAL A 284 -16.98 4.33 -25.67
C VAL A 284 -17.69 5.57 -26.23
N ASP A 285 -18.89 5.42 -26.74
CA ASP A 285 -19.67 6.55 -27.26
C ASP A 285 -20.21 7.42 -26.12
N ASP A 286 -20.62 6.83 -25.00
CA ASP A 286 -20.94 7.56 -23.77
C ASP A 286 -19.74 8.38 -23.26
N LEU A 287 -18.57 7.79 -23.23
CA LEU A 287 -17.33 8.48 -22.85
C LEU A 287 -17.02 9.65 -23.79
N ARG A 288 -17.12 9.46 -25.10
CA ARG A 288 -16.93 10.55 -26.07
C ARG A 288 -17.94 11.66 -25.86
N GLY A 289 -19.20 11.30 -25.57
CA GLY A 289 -20.26 12.24 -25.19
C GLY A 289 -19.88 13.04 -23.93
N ARG A 290 -19.42 12.36 -22.88
CA ARG A 290 -18.99 12.98 -21.62
C ARG A 290 -17.78 13.90 -21.79
N ILE A 291 -16.76 13.50 -22.53
CA ILE A 291 -15.61 14.36 -22.84
C ILE A 291 -16.05 15.60 -23.61
N LYS A 292 -16.96 15.45 -24.59
CA LYS A 292 -17.53 16.56 -25.36
C LYS A 292 -18.33 17.51 -24.46
N LEU A 293 -19.14 16.99 -23.55
CA LEU A 293 -19.88 17.77 -22.57
C LEU A 293 -18.91 18.50 -21.63
N ALA A 294 -17.88 17.84 -21.10
CA ALA A 294 -16.88 18.44 -20.26
C ALA A 294 -16.14 19.60 -20.97
N ARG A 295 -15.78 19.43 -22.24
CA ARG A 295 -15.16 20.48 -23.06
C ARG A 295 -16.08 21.69 -23.24
N ARG A 296 -17.37 21.44 -23.57
CA ARG A 296 -18.36 22.51 -23.69
C ARG A 296 -18.56 23.25 -22.37
N TYR A 297 -18.61 22.49 -21.27
CA TYR A 297 -18.76 23.05 -19.94
C TYR A 297 -17.57 23.97 -19.57
N VAL A 298 -16.33 23.48 -19.77
CA VAL A 298 -15.12 24.28 -19.52
C VAL A 298 -15.05 25.49 -20.46
N ALA A 299 -15.48 25.37 -21.71
CA ALA A 299 -15.52 26.49 -22.64
C ALA A 299 -16.55 27.56 -22.21
N LYS A 300 -17.74 27.13 -21.72
CA LYS A 300 -18.81 28.03 -21.30
C LYS A 300 -18.54 28.73 -19.98
N HIS A 301 -17.89 28.04 -19.04
CA HIS A 301 -17.68 28.50 -17.66
C HIS A 301 -16.21 28.81 -17.32
N GLY A 302 -15.37 29.02 -18.33
CA GLY A 302 -13.92 29.19 -18.15
C GLY A 302 -13.54 30.33 -17.22
N ASP A 303 -14.18 31.50 -17.37
CA ASP A 303 -13.91 32.68 -16.56
C ASP A 303 -14.35 32.48 -15.09
N GLU A 304 -15.48 31.81 -14.89
CA GLU A 304 -15.97 31.47 -13.55
C GLU A 304 -15.06 30.44 -12.87
N LEU A 305 -14.66 29.40 -13.58
CA LEU A 305 -13.71 28.41 -13.09
C LEU A 305 -12.37 29.05 -12.75
N SER A 306 -11.88 29.98 -13.58
CA SER A 306 -10.64 30.72 -13.33
C SER A 306 -10.73 31.59 -12.07
N ARG A 307 -11.84 32.31 -11.88
CA ARG A 307 -12.10 33.09 -10.65
C ARG A 307 -12.17 32.22 -9.39
N LYS A 308 -12.59 30.96 -9.51
CA LYS A 308 -12.58 29.96 -8.43
C LYS A 308 -11.23 29.29 -8.22
N GLY A 309 -10.17 29.75 -8.88
CA GLY A 309 -8.81 29.25 -8.70
C GLY A 309 -8.44 28.05 -9.60
N TYR A 310 -9.29 27.68 -10.57
CA TYR A 310 -8.93 26.61 -11.51
C TYR A 310 -7.96 27.12 -12.56
N ARG A 311 -6.84 26.41 -12.72
CA ARG A 311 -5.87 26.66 -13.81
C ARG A 311 -6.44 26.13 -15.13
N MET A 312 -6.87 27.00 -16.03
CA MET A 312 -7.48 26.62 -17.30
C MET A 312 -6.57 25.77 -18.18
N THR A 313 -5.26 26.01 -18.12
CA THR A 313 -4.25 25.19 -18.81
C THR A 313 -4.27 23.76 -18.31
N GLU A 314 -4.39 23.54 -17.00
CA GLU A 314 -4.47 22.24 -16.37
C GLU A 314 -5.78 21.52 -16.70
N LEU A 315 -6.91 22.20 -16.68
CA LEU A 315 -8.20 21.65 -17.11
C LEU A 315 -8.16 21.18 -18.58
N LYS A 316 -7.60 22.01 -19.46
CA LYS A 316 -7.40 21.64 -20.88
C LYS A 316 -6.46 20.45 -21.03
N ARG A 317 -5.39 20.39 -20.24
CA ARG A 317 -4.47 19.25 -20.21
C ARG A 317 -5.17 17.96 -19.79
N ARG A 318 -6.00 18.01 -18.74
CA ARG A 318 -6.78 16.85 -18.28
C ARG A 318 -7.76 16.35 -19.33
N LEU A 319 -8.49 17.23 -19.97
CA LEU A 319 -9.41 16.88 -21.06
C LEU A 319 -8.66 16.23 -22.24
N ASN A 320 -7.45 16.72 -22.55
CA ASN A 320 -6.61 16.13 -23.58
C ASN A 320 -6.08 14.74 -23.17
N ASN A 321 -5.71 14.57 -21.90
CA ASN A 321 -5.30 13.28 -21.36
C ASN A 321 -6.47 12.28 -21.34
N ALA A 322 -7.71 12.75 -21.13
CA ALA A 322 -8.90 11.91 -21.20
C ALA A 322 -9.11 11.34 -22.62
N ASP A 323 -8.93 12.16 -23.68
CA ASP A 323 -8.98 11.68 -25.06
C ASP A 323 -7.90 10.61 -25.34
N GLU A 324 -6.65 10.87 -24.90
CA GLU A 324 -5.55 9.91 -25.07
C GLU A 324 -5.77 8.61 -24.26
N SER A 325 -6.33 8.73 -23.06
CA SER A 325 -6.68 7.56 -22.23
C SER A 325 -7.81 6.76 -22.85
N MET A 326 -8.81 7.44 -23.41
CA MET A 326 -9.90 6.78 -24.14
C MET A 326 -9.38 5.97 -25.31
N VAL A 327 -8.55 6.56 -26.16
CA VAL A 327 -7.96 5.86 -27.32
C VAL A 327 -7.15 4.66 -26.87
N ARG A 328 -6.35 4.83 -25.84
CA ARG A 328 -5.56 3.74 -25.25
C ARG A 328 -6.44 2.62 -24.72
N ASN A 329 -7.52 2.95 -24.00
CA ASN A 329 -8.44 1.97 -23.44
C ASN A 329 -9.23 1.23 -24.53
N ILE A 330 -9.52 1.87 -25.66
CA ILE A 330 -10.12 1.23 -26.83
C ILE A 330 -9.24 0.11 -27.40
N PHE A 331 -7.90 0.21 -27.31
CA PHE A 331 -7.02 -0.89 -27.73
C PHE A 331 -7.16 -2.14 -26.86
N LEU A 332 -7.72 -2.00 -25.69
CA LEU A 332 -7.88 -3.04 -24.69
C LEU A 332 -9.26 -3.69 -24.73
N VAL A 333 -10.22 -3.06 -25.43
CA VAL A 333 -11.54 -3.61 -25.71
C VAL A 333 -11.49 -4.35 -27.05
N ASP A 334 -12.35 -5.35 -27.23
CA ASP A 334 -12.46 -6.10 -28.49
C ASP A 334 -12.78 -5.14 -29.66
N ARG A 335 -11.82 -5.03 -30.59
CA ARG A 335 -11.89 -4.11 -31.72
C ARG A 335 -12.91 -4.52 -32.76
N THR A 336 -13.39 -5.76 -32.75
CA THR A 336 -14.35 -6.25 -33.71
C THR A 336 -15.71 -5.57 -33.59
N THR A 337 -16.03 -5.07 -32.41
CA THR A 337 -17.29 -4.44 -32.04
C THR A 337 -17.30 -2.91 -32.15
N ILE A 338 -16.13 -2.25 -32.33
CA ILE A 338 -16.03 -0.81 -32.40
C ILE A 338 -15.91 -0.32 -33.85
N LYS A 339 -16.63 0.75 -34.20
CA LYS A 339 -16.53 1.37 -35.54
C LYS A 339 -15.08 1.88 -35.77
N LYS A 340 -14.25 1.05 -36.38
CA LYS A 340 -12.82 1.24 -36.62
C LYS A 340 -12.48 2.62 -37.20
N LYS A 341 -13.25 3.09 -38.18
CA LYS A 341 -13.01 4.37 -38.89
C LYS A 341 -13.04 5.58 -37.96
N SER A 342 -13.93 5.62 -36.98
CA SER A 342 -14.02 6.76 -36.02
C SER A 342 -12.88 6.79 -35.04
N ILE A 343 -12.38 5.63 -34.64
CA ILE A 343 -11.22 5.51 -33.72
C ILE A 343 -9.93 5.85 -34.45
N ASP A 344 -9.75 5.35 -35.67
CA ASP A 344 -8.57 5.67 -36.48
C ASP A 344 -8.49 7.18 -36.76
N LYS A 345 -9.62 7.85 -37.02
CA LYS A 345 -9.71 9.29 -37.18
C LYS A 345 -9.29 10.04 -35.90
N LEU A 346 -9.76 9.57 -34.74
CA LEU A 346 -9.39 10.17 -33.46
C LEU A 346 -7.91 9.97 -33.16
N MET A 347 -7.37 8.76 -33.34
CA MET A 347 -5.94 8.47 -33.18
C MET A 347 -5.10 9.34 -34.09
N HIS A 348 -5.47 9.46 -35.36
CA HIS A 348 -4.75 10.31 -36.31
C HIS A 348 -4.72 11.76 -35.83
N THR A 349 -5.85 12.30 -35.38
CA THR A 349 -5.95 13.65 -34.82
C THR A 349 -5.03 13.84 -33.61
N LEU A 350 -5.00 12.85 -32.70
CA LEU A 350 -4.16 12.90 -31.50
C LEU A 350 -2.67 12.81 -31.83
N VAL A 351 -2.30 11.94 -32.78
CA VAL A 351 -0.91 11.83 -33.27
C VAL A 351 -0.43 13.13 -33.85
N VAL A 352 -1.18 13.73 -34.79
CA VAL A 352 -0.84 15.00 -35.42
C VAL A 352 -0.73 16.11 -34.37
N ARG A 353 -1.66 16.18 -33.43
CA ARG A 353 -1.61 17.16 -32.34
C ARG A 353 -0.35 17.02 -31.48
N ASN A 354 0.00 15.78 -31.13
CA ASN A 354 1.13 15.50 -30.27
C ASN A 354 2.47 15.74 -30.94
N LEU A 355 2.60 15.38 -32.22
CA LEU A 355 3.83 15.60 -32.98
C LEU A 355 4.11 17.07 -33.24
N ARG A 356 3.09 17.95 -33.18
CA ARG A 356 3.27 19.42 -33.30
C ARG A 356 3.77 20.08 -32.02
N LYS A 357 3.77 19.38 -30.87
CA LYS A 357 4.25 19.93 -29.62
C LYS A 357 5.79 19.97 -29.63
N PRO A 358 6.42 21.06 -29.15
CA PRO A 358 7.89 21.17 -29.10
C PRO A 358 8.53 20.12 -28.20
N SER A 359 7.79 19.68 -27.15
CA SER A 359 8.22 18.58 -26.30
C SER A 359 7.01 17.77 -25.85
N LEU A 360 7.18 16.47 -25.72
CA LEU A 360 6.23 15.55 -25.11
C LEU A 360 6.87 14.91 -23.88
N ASP A 361 6.13 14.79 -22.78
CA ASP A 361 6.54 13.92 -21.69
C ASP A 361 6.67 12.47 -22.17
N ASN A 362 7.44 11.65 -21.43
CA ASN A 362 7.73 10.28 -21.84
C ASN A 362 6.46 9.43 -22.02
N SER A 363 5.45 9.64 -21.19
CA SER A 363 4.18 8.92 -21.27
C SER A 363 3.36 9.29 -22.50
N SER A 364 3.23 10.60 -22.80
CA SER A 364 2.53 11.08 -24.00
C SER A 364 3.25 10.67 -25.29
N TYR A 365 4.58 10.69 -25.29
CA TYR A 365 5.38 10.23 -26.42
C TYR A 365 5.17 8.75 -26.71
N LEU A 366 5.22 7.92 -25.68
CA LEU A 366 5.00 6.48 -25.80
C LEU A 366 3.57 6.17 -26.31
N ARG A 367 2.55 6.85 -25.76
CA ARG A 367 1.17 6.74 -26.27
C ARG A 367 1.07 7.12 -27.73
N THR A 368 1.80 8.15 -28.16
CA THR A 368 1.84 8.58 -29.55
C THR A 368 2.45 7.51 -30.46
N LEU A 369 3.55 6.87 -30.04
CA LEU A 369 4.15 5.75 -30.77
C LEU A 369 3.19 4.54 -30.85
N ILE A 370 2.48 4.22 -29.78
CA ILE A 370 1.48 3.14 -29.80
C ILE A 370 0.32 3.47 -30.76
N MET A 371 -0.16 4.72 -30.79
CA MET A 371 -1.17 5.14 -31.75
C MET A 371 -0.67 5.04 -33.20
N GLN A 372 0.55 5.48 -33.48
CA GLN A 372 1.17 5.37 -34.81
C GLN A 372 1.30 3.90 -35.27
N MET A 373 1.70 3.01 -34.33
CA MET A 373 1.80 1.59 -34.59
C MET A 373 0.41 0.97 -34.93
N ASN A 374 -0.63 1.37 -34.19
CA ASN A 374 -1.99 0.88 -34.46
C ASN A 374 -2.61 1.44 -35.76
N LEU A 375 -2.19 2.65 -36.17
CA LEU A 375 -2.51 3.23 -37.48
C LEU A 375 -1.64 2.64 -38.60
N LYS A 376 -0.76 1.69 -38.29
CA LYS A 376 0.19 1.08 -39.26
C LYS A 376 1.16 2.09 -39.89
N GLN A 377 1.42 3.23 -39.24
CA GLN A 377 2.38 4.24 -39.68
C GLN A 377 3.83 3.85 -39.34
N ILE A 378 4.00 3.10 -38.28
CA ILE A 378 5.30 2.54 -37.84
C ILE A 378 5.11 1.10 -37.35
N THR A 379 6.17 0.32 -37.40
CA THR A 379 6.22 -1.02 -36.80
C THR A 379 6.47 -0.96 -35.29
N ALA A 380 6.17 -2.03 -34.57
CA ALA A 380 6.46 -2.14 -33.14
C ALA A 380 7.99 -2.09 -32.86
N LYS A 381 8.82 -2.61 -33.79
CA LYS A 381 10.28 -2.52 -33.75
C LYS A 381 10.76 -1.08 -33.86
N GLU A 382 10.19 -0.31 -34.79
CA GLU A 382 10.49 1.14 -34.91
C GLU A 382 10.04 1.92 -33.68
N ALA A 383 8.84 1.67 -33.15
CA ALA A 383 8.35 2.28 -31.92
C ALA A 383 9.30 2.02 -30.75
N LEU A 384 9.74 0.76 -30.57
CA LEU A 384 10.71 0.37 -29.56
C LEU A 384 12.04 1.11 -29.72
N ASN A 385 12.55 1.19 -30.95
CA ASN A 385 13.84 1.88 -31.23
C ASN A 385 13.74 3.39 -31.00
N ARG A 386 12.65 4.04 -31.39
CA ARG A 386 12.40 5.47 -31.17
C ARG A 386 12.25 5.81 -29.68
N TYR A 387 11.72 4.88 -28.88
CA TYR A 387 11.51 5.10 -27.46
C TYR A 387 12.78 4.86 -26.61
N ARG A 388 13.71 4.00 -27.05
CA ARG A 388 14.93 3.65 -26.31
C ARG A 388 15.75 4.81 -25.75
N PRO A 389 15.99 5.92 -26.48
CA PRO A 389 16.74 7.06 -25.93
C PRO A 389 16.05 7.66 -24.69
N ARG A 390 14.71 7.84 -24.75
CA ARG A 390 13.92 8.38 -23.63
C ARG A 390 13.89 7.44 -22.43
N TYR A 391 13.85 6.15 -22.69
CA TYR A 391 13.95 5.14 -21.67
C TYR A 391 15.26 5.26 -20.88
N ARG A 392 16.40 5.47 -21.56
CA ARG A 392 17.69 5.68 -20.88
C ARG A 392 17.67 6.88 -19.95
N VAL A 393 17.13 8.00 -20.39
CA VAL A 393 16.99 9.20 -19.55
C VAL A 393 16.10 8.95 -18.34
N SER A 394 14.97 8.23 -18.53
CA SER A 394 14.10 7.84 -17.40
C SER A 394 14.83 6.97 -16.39
N MET A 395 15.70 6.05 -16.86
CA MET A 395 16.53 5.21 -16.00
C MET A 395 17.54 5.98 -15.18
N GLU A 396 18.22 6.92 -15.81
CA GLU A 396 19.16 7.79 -15.10
C GLU A 396 18.44 8.62 -14.02
N SER A 397 17.24 9.10 -14.34
CA SER A 397 16.39 9.80 -13.36
C SER A 397 15.98 8.90 -12.20
N LEU A 398 15.58 7.64 -12.47
CA LEU A 398 15.20 6.68 -11.41
C LEU A 398 16.34 6.34 -10.45
N ARG A 399 17.58 6.49 -10.86
CA ARG A 399 18.76 6.35 -9.99
C ARG A 399 18.95 7.54 -9.05
N ASN A 400 18.29 8.67 -9.32
CA ASN A 400 18.36 9.84 -8.47
C ASN A 400 17.50 9.64 -7.20
N ARG A 401 18.14 9.50 -6.05
CA ARG A 401 17.50 9.31 -4.73
C ARG A 401 16.67 10.49 -4.24
N ARG A 402 16.83 11.68 -4.86
CA ARG A 402 16.14 12.91 -4.46
C ARG A 402 14.83 13.16 -5.20
N LEU A 403 14.45 12.29 -6.15
CA LEU A 403 13.15 12.40 -6.80
C LEU A 403 12.03 12.32 -5.77
N ASP A 404 11.06 13.23 -5.87
CA ASP A 404 9.85 13.06 -5.08
C ASP A 404 9.04 11.82 -5.53
N PRO A 405 8.10 11.31 -4.69
CA PRO A 405 7.34 10.10 -5.01
C PRO A 405 6.55 10.19 -6.32
N GLN A 406 6.08 11.38 -6.69
CA GLN A 406 5.30 11.58 -7.90
C GLN A 406 6.19 11.53 -9.14
N GLU A 407 7.35 12.18 -9.11
CA GLU A 407 8.35 12.13 -10.17
C GLU A 407 8.87 10.71 -10.36
N PHE A 408 9.17 9.99 -9.28
CA PHE A 408 9.57 8.59 -9.34
C PHE A 408 8.52 7.74 -10.07
N SER A 409 7.25 7.87 -9.71
CA SER A 409 6.15 7.16 -10.37
C SER A 409 6.06 7.50 -11.86
N LEU A 410 6.25 8.77 -12.23
CA LEU A 410 6.26 9.21 -13.62
C LEU A 410 7.39 8.58 -14.43
N HIS A 411 8.56 8.40 -13.85
CA HIS A 411 9.70 7.75 -14.52
C HIS A 411 9.58 6.23 -14.57
N LEU A 412 8.86 5.61 -13.62
CA LEU A 412 8.65 4.17 -13.58
C LEU A 412 7.60 3.70 -14.59
N MET A 413 6.55 4.47 -14.80
CA MET A 413 5.42 4.11 -15.69
C MET A 413 5.82 3.73 -17.14
N PRO A 414 6.82 4.38 -17.77
CA PRO A 414 7.27 4.01 -19.12
C PRO A 414 7.74 2.55 -19.25
N TYR A 415 8.22 1.94 -18.18
CA TYR A 415 8.70 0.55 -18.20
C TYR A 415 7.61 -0.44 -18.61
N TYR A 416 6.41 -0.26 -18.12
CA TYR A 416 5.29 -1.16 -18.41
C TYR A 416 4.97 -1.19 -19.90
N SER A 417 4.92 -0.03 -20.52
CA SER A 417 4.64 0.07 -21.93
C SER A 417 5.82 -0.38 -22.80
N LEU A 418 7.03 -0.28 -22.25
CA LEU A 418 8.22 -0.81 -22.90
C LEU A 418 8.21 -2.34 -22.96
N PHE A 419 7.72 -3.02 -21.91
CA PHE A 419 7.47 -4.46 -21.94
C PHE A 419 6.51 -4.82 -23.07
N TYR A 420 5.42 -4.08 -23.22
CA TYR A 420 4.42 -4.28 -24.27
C TYR A 420 5.01 -4.10 -25.68
N LEU A 421 5.74 -3.01 -25.92
CA LEU A 421 6.42 -2.78 -27.20
C LEU A 421 7.46 -3.87 -27.51
N ASN A 422 8.18 -4.33 -26.49
CA ASN A 422 9.16 -5.41 -26.65
C ASN A 422 8.50 -6.74 -27.03
N ASP A 423 7.34 -7.05 -26.44
CA ASP A 423 6.57 -8.25 -26.80
C ASP A 423 6.07 -8.20 -28.25
N LEU A 424 5.56 -7.05 -28.69
CA LEU A 424 5.01 -6.86 -30.03
C LEU A 424 6.08 -6.67 -31.12
N ALA A 425 7.30 -6.29 -30.76
CA ALA A 425 8.37 -6.04 -31.74
C ALA A 425 8.78 -7.33 -32.44
N ASP A 426 8.93 -7.23 -33.77
CA ASP A 426 9.53 -8.31 -34.57
C ASP A 426 11.04 -8.32 -34.39
N ILE A 427 11.48 -8.97 -33.33
CA ILE A 427 12.87 -9.21 -32.96
C ILE A 427 13.00 -10.63 -32.39
N PRO A 428 14.20 -11.25 -32.47
CA PRO A 428 14.40 -12.60 -31.96
C PRO A 428 14.01 -12.77 -30.49
N TYR A 429 13.48 -13.93 -30.13
CA TYR A 429 13.09 -14.26 -28.75
C TYR A 429 14.22 -14.00 -27.74
N SER A 430 15.45 -14.34 -28.09
CA SER A 430 16.63 -14.10 -27.24
C SER A 430 16.85 -12.60 -26.95
N ALA A 431 16.56 -11.73 -27.92
CA ALA A 431 16.62 -10.28 -27.75
C ALA A 431 15.49 -9.76 -26.85
N LYS A 432 14.26 -10.27 -27.06
CA LYS A 432 13.10 -9.97 -26.19
C LYS A 432 13.42 -10.34 -24.74
N ARG A 433 13.91 -11.54 -24.50
CA ARG A 433 14.27 -12.04 -23.18
C ARG A 433 15.37 -11.18 -22.53
N ARG A 434 16.46 -10.85 -23.24
CA ARG A 434 17.51 -9.96 -22.71
C ARG A 434 16.96 -8.59 -22.31
N ASN A 435 16.05 -8.02 -23.09
CA ASN A 435 15.40 -6.76 -22.76
C ASN A 435 14.56 -6.87 -21.47
N VAL A 436 13.76 -7.94 -21.33
CA VAL A 436 12.94 -8.17 -20.13
C VAL A 436 13.82 -8.33 -18.89
N LEU A 437 14.88 -9.16 -18.97
CA LEU A 437 15.81 -9.33 -17.85
C LEU A 437 16.50 -8.02 -17.43
N ARG A 438 16.84 -7.17 -18.41
CA ARG A 438 17.40 -5.84 -18.12
C ARG A 438 16.37 -4.96 -17.42
N MET A 439 15.14 -4.89 -17.94
CA MET A 439 14.06 -4.08 -17.37
C MET A 439 13.70 -4.53 -15.94
N CYS A 440 13.67 -5.83 -15.67
CA CYS A 440 13.47 -6.35 -14.33
C CYS A 440 14.57 -5.90 -13.35
N ARG A 441 15.84 -5.97 -13.76
CA ARG A 441 16.96 -5.47 -12.95
C ARG A 441 16.88 -3.96 -12.71
N ASP A 442 16.49 -3.22 -13.73
CA ASP A 442 16.36 -1.76 -13.62
C ASP A 442 15.25 -1.38 -12.63
N ILE A 443 14.11 -2.08 -12.66
CA ILE A 443 13.00 -1.91 -11.70
C ILE A 443 13.47 -2.27 -10.29
N GLU A 444 14.13 -3.39 -10.13
CA GLU A 444 14.68 -3.84 -8.85
C GLU A 444 15.63 -2.79 -8.25
N MET A 445 16.60 -2.30 -9.05
CA MET A 445 17.52 -1.25 -8.60
C MET A 445 16.80 0.06 -8.24
N ALA A 446 15.78 0.45 -9.00
CA ALA A 446 15.01 1.65 -8.70
C ALA A 446 14.36 1.56 -7.31
N PHE A 447 13.82 0.40 -6.93
CA PHE A 447 13.20 0.21 -5.61
C PHE A 447 14.19 0.08 -4.47
N ARG A 448 15.36 -0.53 -4.68
CA ARG A 448 16.38 -0.67 -3.64
C ARG A 448 16.87 0.65 -3.06
N HIS A 449 16.77 1.72 -3.82
CA HIS A 449 17.24 3.02 -3.41
C HIS A 449 16.12 3.95 -2.91
N ARG A 450 14.89 3.45 -2.86
CA ARG A 450 13.73 4.22 -2.39
C ARG A 450 13.28 3.72 -1.03
N SER A 451 13.19 4.66 -0.12
CA SER A 451 12.70 4.45 1.24
C SER A 451 11.31 5.05 1.47
N ASP A 452 10.76 5.78 0.48
CA ASP A 452 9.45 6.41 0.66
C ASP A 452 8.30 5.44 0.36
N ARG A 453 7.44 5.24 1.35
CA ARG A 453 6.29 4.32 1.29
C ARG A 453 5.25 4.72 0.25
N GLN A 454 5.15 5.99 -0.12
CA GLN A 454 4.17 6.45 -1.10
C GLN A 454 4.52 5.97 -2.52
N SER A 455 5.80 5.99 -2.88
CA SER A 455 6.29 5.39 -4.14
C SER A 455 6.08 3.88 -4.14
N VAL A 456 6.33 3.23 -3.02
CA VAL A 456 6.10 1.80 -2.81
C VAL A 456 4.63 1.44 -3.00
N THR A 457 3.70 2.17 -2.39
CA THR A 457 2.25 1.95 -2.56
C THR A 457 1.83 2.05 -4.02
N THR A 458 2.32 3.05 -4.75
CA THR A 458 2.04 3.18 -6.18
C THR A 458 2.58 2.00 -6.98
N PHE A 459 3.75 1.50 -6.62
CA PHE A 459 4.34 0.34 -7.29
C PHE A 459 3.58 -0.94 -7.00
N VAL A 460 3.23 -1.21 -5.76
CA VAL A 460 2.51 -2.43 -5.38
C VAL A 460 1.17 -2.52 -6.09
N ASN A 461 0.46 -1.41 -6.25
CA ASN A 461 -0.74 -1.35 -7.09
C ASN A 461 -0.47 -1.80 -8.54
N ASN A 462 0.76 -1.60 -9.03
CA ASN A 462 1.19 -2.04 -10.35
C ASN A 462 1.81 -3.46 -10.32
N LEU A 463 2.36 -3.92 -9.21
CA LEU A 463 2.94 -5.26 -9.07
C LEU A 463 1.91 -6.37 -9.36
N ASN A 464 0.67 -6.18 -8.91
CA ASN A 464 -0.45 -7.07 -9.23
C ASN A 464 -0.62 -7.29 -10.72
N VAL A 465 -0.33 -6.28 -11.51
CA VAL A 465 -0.39 -6.39 -12.97
C VAL A 465 0.76 -7.24 -13.51
N PHE A 466 1.97 -7.10 -12.98
CA PHE A 466 3.09 -7.98 -13.35
C PHE A 466 2.78 -9.43 -13.05
N VAL A 467 2.20 -9.72 -11.89
CA VAL A 467 1.84 -11.08 -11.47
C VAL A 467 0.72 -11.67 -12.34
N THR A 468 -0.22 -10.84 -12.79
CA THR A 468 -1.39 -11.28 -13.57
C THR A 468 -1.18 -11.19 -15.08
N TYR A 469 -0.08 -10.59 -15.55
CA TYR A 469 0.21 -10.41 -16.97
C TYR A 469 1.24 -11.43 -17.46
N ASP A 470 0.78 -12.60 -17.80
CA ASP A 470 1.60 -13.74 -18.20
C ASP A 470 2.63 -13.41 -19.31
N ARG A 471 2.28 -12.55 -20.27
CA ARG A 471 3.16 -12.23 -21.39
C ARG A 471 4.42 -11.49 -20.97
N ILE A 472 4.37 -10.57 -19.98
CA ILE A 472 5.55 -9.83 -19.54
C ILE A 472 6.57 -10.78 -18.89
N LEU A 473 6.09 -11.59 -17.96
CA LEU A 473 6.95 -12.51 -17.21
C LEU A 473 7.22 -13.84 -17.94
N SER A 474 6.53 -14.12 -19.06
CA SER A 474 6.73 -15.36 -19.85
C SER A 474 8.15 -15.50 -20.43
N TYR A 475 8.86 -14.39 -20.62
CA TYR A 475 10.26 -14.38 -21.02
C TYR A 475 11.24 -14.77 -19.91
N LEU A 476 10.79 -14.80 -18.65
CA LEU A 476 11.56 -15.27 -17.50
C LEU A 476 11.30 -16.76 -17.27
N LYS A 477 12.35 -17.50 -16.89
CA LYS A 477 12.19 -18.87 -16.37
C LYS A 477 11.37 -18.81 -15.06
N PRO A 478 10.62 -19.87 -14.71
CA PRO A 478 9.81 -19.87 -13.48
C PRO A 478 10.58 -19.41 -12.24
N ARG A 479 11.79 -19.92 -11.99
CA ARG A 479 12.64 -19.49 -10.86
C ARG A 479 13.04 -18.01 -10.93
N GLU A 480 13.27 -17.47 -12.12
CA GLU A 480 13.61 -16.06 -12.31
C GLU A 480 12.41 -15.15 -12.01
N ARG A 481 11.20 -15.59 -12.36
CA ARG A 481 9.94 -14.85 -12.05
C ARG A 481 9.78 -14.72 -10.53
N LEU A 482 9.88 -15.84 -9.83
CA LEU A 482 9.72 -15.87 -8.38
C LEU A 482 10.83 -15.08 -7.69
N ALA A 483 12.09 -15.23 -8.11
CA ALA A 483 13.21 -14.46 -7.58
C ALA A 483 13.03 -12.95 -7.78
N PHE A 484 12.53 -12.52 -8.96
CA PHE A 484 12.24 -11.12 -9.22
C PHE A 484 11.14 -10.59 -8.29
N LEU A 485 10.03 -11.34 -8.12
CA LEU A 485 8.93 -10.94 -7.25
C LEU A 485 9.34 -10.90 -5.78
N ASN A 486 10.13 -11.88 -5.30
CA ASN A 486 10.66 -11.88 -3.94
C ASN A 486 11.57 -10.68 -3.68
N LYS A 487 12.45 -10.34 -4.61
CA LYS A 487 13.30 -9.14 -4.50
C LYS A 487 12.49 -7.83 -4.45
N LEU A 488 11.41 -7.77 -5.21
CA LEU A 488 10.48 -6.64 -5.11
C LEU A 488 9.79 -6.58 -3.76
N SER A 489 9.37 -7.73 -3.22
CA SER A 489 8.76 -7.83 -1.90
C SER A 489 9.69 -7.34 -0.81
N VAL A 490 10.95 -7.79 -0.82
CA VAL A 490 11.98 -7.30 0.13
C VAL A 490 12.16 -5.79 0.02
N SER A 491 12.20 -5.27 -1.21
CA SER A 491 12.41 -3.84 -1.44
C SER A 491 11.20 -2.98 -1.03
N THR A 492 10.01 -3.56 -0.98
CA THR A 492 8.76 -2.84 -0.70
C THR A 492 8.24 -3.03 0.72
N HIS A 493 8.42 -4.22 1.29
CA HIS A 493 7.97 -4.53 2.65
C HIS A 493 8.88 -5.58 3.30
N VAL A 494 10.05 -5.14 3.76
CA VAL A 494 11.07 -6.01 4.34
C VAL A 494 10.54 -6.82 5.53
N THR A 495 9.62 -6.26 6.31
CA THR A 495 9.05 -6.90 7.49
C THR A 495 8.33 -8.22 7.14
N THR A 496 7.47 -8.24 6.10
CA THR A 496 6.80 -9.49 5.68
C THR A 496 7.81 -10.54 5.19
N TYR A 497 8.85 -10.13 4.46
CA TYR A 497 9.86 -11.08 4.02
C TYR A 497 10.69 -11.64 5.19
N ALA A 498 11.12 -10.79 6.12
CA ALA A 498 11.85 -11.19 7.32
C ALA A 498 11.01 -12.11 8.22
N HIS A 499 9.72 -11.81 8.37
CA HIS A 499 8.76 -12.69 9.02
C HIS A 499 8.77 -14.10 8.38
N SER A 500 8.63 -14.19 7.06
CA SER A 500 8.62 -15.49 6.36
C SER A 500 9.94 -16.25 6.52
N VAL A 501 11.08 -15.56 6.53
CA VAL A 501 12.38 -16.18 6.81
C VAL A 501 12.44 -16.69 8.24
N HIS A 502 11.97 -15.92 9.21
CA HIS A 502 11.95 -16.31 10.62
C HIS A 502 11.04 -17.53 10.87
N VAL A 503 9.83 -17.53 10.31
CA VAL A 503 8.91 -18.69 10.34
C VAL A 503 9.59 -19.93 9.72
N SER A 504 10.38 -19.72 8.66
CA SER A 504 11.15 -20.79 8.02
C SER A 504 12.19 -21.40 8.96
N GLU A 505 12.93 -20.59 9.71
CA GLU A 505 13.92 -21.07 10.69
C GLU A 505 13.27 -21.86 11.82
N ILE A 506 12.15 -21.36 12.36
CA ILE A 506 11.35 -22.04 13.40
C ILE A 506 10.83 -23.40 12.88
N ALA A 507 10.25 -23.42 11.69
CA ALA A 507 9.71 -24.63 11.07
C ALA A 507 10.80 -25.68 10.79
N MET A 508 11.99 -25.25 10.38
CA MET A 508 13.14 -26.15 10.17
C MET A 508 13.57 -26.81 11.49
N VAL A 509 13.79 -26.04 12.54
CA VAL A 509 14.20 -26.54 13.85
C VAL A 509 13.17 -27.54 14.41
N LEU A 510 11.89 -27.23 14.27
CA LEU A 510 10.79 -28.12 14.69
C LEU A 510 10.77 -29.41 13.87
N MET A 511 10.88 -29.33 12.54
CA MET A 511 10.89 -30.49 11.67
C MET A 511 12.10 -31.39 11.90
N GLU A 512 13.30 -30.82 12.08
CA GLU A 512 14.51 -31.59 12.40
C GLU A 512 14.33 -32.43 13.67
N SER A 513 13.79 -31.80 14.73
CA SER A 513 13.52 -32.46 15.99
C SER A 513 12.45 -33.57 15.86
N LEU A 514 11.40 -33.34 15.07
CA LEU A 514 10.37 -34.36 14.80
C LEU A 514 10.93 -35.58 14.07
N VAL A 515 11.75 -35.37 13.03
CA VAL A 515 12.38 -36.48 12.29
C VAL A 515 13.28 -37.29 13.20
N ASP A 516 14.02 -36.66 14.09
CA ASP A 516 14.95 -37.34 14.98
C ASP A 516 14.26 -38.10 16.11
N ASN A 517 13.23 -37.51 16.73
CA ASN A 517 12.62 -38.04 17.97
C ASN A 517 11.25 -38.67 17.77
N HIS A 518 10.45 -38.21 16.81
CA HIS A 518 9.09 -38.70 16.56
C HIS A 518 8.81 -38.96 15.07
N PRO A 519 9.67 -39.73 14.35
CA PRO A 519 9.54 -39.98 12.91
C PRO A 519 8.20 -40.66 12.54
N GLN A 520 7.57 -41.37 13.46
CA GLN A 520 6.25 -42.01 13.27
C GLN A 520 5.15 -41.01 12.89
N LEU A 521 5.22 -39.75 13.37
CA LEU A 521 4.27 -38.68 13.00
C LEU A 521 4.39 -38.24 11.53
N LEU A 522 5.50 -38.60 10.89
CA LEU A 522 5.84 -38.22 9.52
C LEU A 522 5.68 -39.38 8.53
N VAL A 523 5.33 -40.58 9.01
CA VAL A 523 5.06 -41.72 8.14
C VAL A 523 3.80 -41.48 7.31
N GLY A 524 3.86 -41.76 6.01
CA GLY A 524 2.80 -41.46 5.04
C GLY A 524 3.03 -40.16 4.27
N TYR A 525 3.83 -39.22 4.80
CA TYR A 525 4.11 -37.95 4.12
C TYR A 525 5.33 -38.05 3.18
N LEU A 526 5.32 -37.24 2.16
CA LEU A 526 6.38 -37.12 1.14
C LEU A 526 6.84 -38.47 0.56
N GLY A 527 5.95 -39.49 0.54
CA GLY A 527 6.22 -40.82 0.01
C GLY A 527 6.99 -41.75 0.96
N CYS A 528 7.24 -41.37 2.20
CA CYS A 528 7.92 -42.18 3.21
C CYS A 528 6.92 -43.10 3.94
N LYS A 529 7.10 -44.42 3.80
CA LYS A 529 6.18 -45.45 4.35
C LYS A 529 6.62 -46.02 5.70
N THR A 530 7.82 -45.72 6.15
CA THR A 530 8.40 -46.23 7.40
C THR A 530 9.20 -45.15 8.11
N GLU A 531 9.40 -45.28 9.43
CA GLU A 531 10.24 -44.37 10.21
C GLU A 531 11.70 -44.29 9.69
N GLY A 532 12.25 -45.46 9.31
CA GLY A 532 13.59 -45.51 8.69
C GLY A 532 13.66 -44.71 7.39
N SER A 533 12.59 -44.76 6.56
CA SER A 533 12.50 -43.94 5.35
C SER A 533 12.38 -42.44 5.69
N VAL A 534 11.65 -42.05 6.74
CA VAL A 534 11.56 -40.69 7.22
C VAL A 534 12.93 -40.14 7.63
N LYS A 535 13.66 -40.90 8.49
CA LYS A 535 15.03 -40.56 8.95
C LYS A 535 16.00 -40.41 7.78
N HIS A 536 15.94 -41.38 6.84
CA HIS A 536 16.81 -41.35 5.63
C HIS A 536 16.56 -40.11 4.76
N HIS A 537 15.30 -39.62 4.67
CA HIS A 537 14.94 -38.46 3.87
C HIS A 537 14.77 -37.17 4.70
N LYS A 538 15.41 -37.07 5.86
CA LYS A 538 15.34 -35.89 6.77
C LYS A 538 15.48 -34.57 6.01
N ARG A 539 16.50 -34.46 5.16
CA ARG A 539 16.72 -33.24 4.37
C ARG A 539 15.52 -32.84 3.51
N ARG A 540 14.79 -33.81 2.94
CA ARG A 540 13.61 -33.53 2.10
C ARG A 540 12.46 -32.95 2.92
N PHE A 541 12.25 -33.41 4.16
CA PHE A 541 11.25 -32.87 5.07
C PHE A 541 11.60 -31.45 5.50
N VAL A 542 12.84 -31.21 5.90
CA VAL A 542 13.32 -29.90 6.32
C VAL A 542 13.27 -28.89 5.17
N GLU A 543 13.72 -29.26 3.98
CA GLU A 543 13.62 -28.38 2.79
C GLU A 543 12.16 -28.07 2.42
N PHE A 544 11.25 -29.03 2.58
CA PHE A 544 9.83 -28.80 2.30
C PHE A 544 9.25 -27.72 3.22
N VAL A 545 9.40 -27.85 4.54
CA VAL A 545 8.84 -26.87 5.48
C VAL A 545 9.54 -25.52 5.36
N ARG A 546 10.85 -25.51 5.08
CA ARG A 546 11.60 -24.29 4.80
C ARG A 546 11.00 -23.49 3.65
N GLU A 547 10.78 -24.15 2.51
CA GLU A 547 10.21 -23.49 1.33
C GLU A 547 8.73 -23.15 1.55
N ALA A 548 7.95 -24.03 2.18
CA ALA A 548 6.55 -23.79 2.51
C ALA A 548 6.39 -22.52 3.38
N ALA A 549 7.25 -22.38 4.40
CA ALA A 549 7.28 -21.21 5.27
C ALA A 549 7.69 -19.94 4.53
N LEU A 550 8.66 -19.99 3.61
CA LEU A 550 9.04 -18.84 2.79
C LEU A 550 7.91 -18.37 1.88
N TYR A 551 6.98 -19.24 1.51
CA TYR A 551 5.93 -18.94 0.54
C TYR A 551 4.54 -18.75 1.15
N HIS A 552 4.33 -19.06 2.44
CA HIS A 552 2.99 -19.03 3.05
C HIS A 552 2.32 -17.65 2.93
N ASP A 553 3.10 -16.58 3.05
CA ASP A 553 2.68 -15.19 3.10
C ASP A 553 2.85 -14.40 1.77
N LEU A 554 3.18 -15.06 0.66
CA LEU A 554 3.37 -14.39 -0.64
C LEU A 554 2.19 -13.51 -1.06
N GLY A 555 0.99 -13.88 -0.65
CA GLY A 555 -0.22 -13.10 -0.95
C GLY A 555 -0.24 -11.71 -0.32
N LYS A 556 0.47 -11.48 0.78
CA LYS A 556 0.62 -10.14 1.38
C LYS A 556 1.27 -9.14 0.44
N ASN A 557 2.04 -9.60 -0.55
CA ASN A 557 2.61 -8.72 -1.57
C ASN A 557 1.56 -7.97 -2.39
N THR A 558 0.34 -8.49 -2.52
CA THR A 558 -0.75 -7.81 -3.22
C THR A 558 -1.44 -6.76 -2.36
N ILE A 559 -1.28 -6.83 -1.04
CA ILE A 559 -1.98 -5.99 -0.07
C ILE A 559 -1.02 -5.18 0.82
N ILE A 560 0.21 -4.95 0.36
CA ILE A 560 1.19 -4.15 1.12
C ILE A 560 0.61 -2.81 1.61
N PRO A 561 -0.19 -2.05 0.82
CA PRO A 561 -0.79 -0.81 1.32
C PRO A 561 -1.70 -1.01 2.54
N VAL A 562 -2.23 -2.22 2.76
CA VAL A 562 -3.02 -2.57 3.95
C VAL A 562 -2.11 -2.96 5.11
N VAL A 563 -1.15 -3.86 4.86
CA VAL A 563 -0.22 -4.32 5.91
C VAL A 563 0.75 -3.23 6.38
N ASP A 564 0.97 -2.20 5.56
CA ASP A 564 1.75 -1.01 5.90
C ASP A 564 0.98 0.00 6.78
N ASN A 565 -0.33 -0.19 7.00
CA ASN A 565 -1.15 0.69 7.84
C ASN A 565 -1.07 0.32 9.33
N ASP A 566 0.07 -0.19 9.78
CA ASP A 566 0.33 -0.59 11.16
C ASP A 566 0.55 0.59 12.15
N TYR A 567 0.46 1.83 11.67
CA TYR A 567 0.50 3.06 12.49
C TYR A 567 -0.85 3.43 13.12
N ARG A 568 -1.93 2.71 12.81
CA ARG A 568 -3.29 2.86 13.35
C ARG A 568 -4.03 1.54 13.37
N PRO A 569 -5.14 1.41 14.11
CA PRO A 569 -6.03 0.25 14.00
C PRO A 569 -6.50 0.03 12.57
N LEU A 570 -6.49 -1.23 12.13
CA LEU A 570 -7.08 -1.61 10.85
C LEU A 570 -8.60 -1.45 10.91
N THR A 571 -9.18 -0.99 9.81
CA THR A 571 -10.63 -1.01 9.63
C THR A 571 -11.12 -2.45 9.41
N ASP A 572 -12.41 -2.71 9.64
CA ASP A 572 -13.00 -4.03 9.38
C ASP A 572 -12.82 -4.48 7.92
N GLN A 573 -12.84 -3.54 6.98
CA GLN A 573 -12.63 -3.82 5.57
C GLN A 573 -11.18 -4.23 5.29
N GLU A 574 -10.21 -3.57 5.88
CA GLU A 574 -8.79 -3.96 5.79
C GLU A 574 -8.58 -5.35 6.37
N PHE A 575 -9.15 -5.65 7.53
CA PHE A 575 -9.02 -6.95 8.16
C PHE A 575 -9.63 -8.08 7.31
N LYS A 576 -10.78 -7.83 6.65
CA LYS A 576 -11.38 -8.78 5.68
C LYS A 576 -10.44 -9.03 4.49
N ILE A 577 -9.72 -8.00 4.02
CA ILE A 577 -8.76 -8.13 2.92
C ILE A 577 -7.53 -8.90 3.36
N VAL A 578 -7.00 -8.62 4.55
CA VAL A 578 -5.86 -9.38 5.11
C VAL A 578 -6.18 -10.87 5.16
N LYS A 579 -7.37 -11.26 5.57
CA LYS A 579 -7.78 -12.69 5.61
C LYS A 579 -7.76 -13.39 4.24
N ARG A 580 -7.70 -12.66 3.14
CA ARG A 580 -7.66 -13.23 1.78
C ARG A 580 -6.24 -13.47 1.26
N HIS A 581 -5.18 -13.11 2.01
CA HIS A 581 -3.81 -13.31 1.52
C HIS A 581 -3.44 -14.78 1.24
N PRO A 582 -3.97 -15.81 1.95
CA PRO A 582 -3.68 -17.20 1.61
C PRO A 582 -4.11 -17.53 0.17
N GLU A 583 -5.33 -17.13 -0.22
CA GLU A 583 -5.86 -17.32 -1.56
C GLU A 583 -5.08 -16.50 -2.60
N MET A 584 -4.71 -15.26 -2.25
CA MET A 584 -3.91 -14.40 -3.12
C MET A 584 -2.51 -14.97 -3.37
N GLY A 585 -1.95 -15.72 -2.42
CA GLY A 585 -0.65 -16.37 -2.51
C GLY A 585 -0.59 -17.40 -3.64
N LEU A 586 -1.70 -18.07 -3.93
CA LEU A 586 -1.76 -19.08 -5.00
C LEU A 586 -1.40 -18.52 -6.37
N LYS A 587 -1.69 -17.25 -6.64
CA LYS A 587 -1.31 -16.58 -7.89
C LYS A 587 0.20 -16.53 -8.09
N TYR A 588 0.95 -16.41 -6.99
CA TYR A 588 2.42 -16.42 -7.03
C TYR A 588 2.97 -17.83 -7.21
N LEU A 589 2.38 -18.81 -6.54
CA LEU A 589 2.78 -20.21 -6.68
C LEU A 589 2.50 -20.74 -8.10
N ALA A 590 1.43 -20.28 -8.74
CA ALA A 590 1.10 -20.61 -10.13
C ALA A 590 2.15 -20.15 -11.16
N LEU A 591 3.08 -19.27 -10.78
CA LEU A 591 4.17 -18.84 -11.66
C LEU A 591 5.24 -19.94 -11.91
N ASP A 592 5.32 -20.94 -11.04
CA ASP A 592 6.17 -22.12 -11.24
C ASP A 592 5.38 -23.38 -10.86
N PRO A 593 5.10 -24.30 -11.84
CA PRO A 593 4.37 -25.54 -11.56
C PRO A 593 4.99 -26.42 -10.45
N LYS A 594 6.29 -26.30 -10.20
CA LYS A 594 6.98 -27.02 -9.13
C LYS A 594 6.56 -26.57 -7.72
N LEU A 595 5.93 -25.40 -7.62
CA LEU A 595 5.45 -24.82 -6.36
C LEU A 595 4.02 -25.26 -6.01
N ALA A 596 3.33 -26.00 -6.90
CA ALA A 596 1.98 -26.51 -6.64
C ALA A 596 1.90 -27.35 -5.34
N LYS A 597 2.98 -28.04 -4.98
CA LYS A 597 3.08 -28.80 -3.72
C LYS A 597 2.94 -27.96 -2.44
N TYR A 598 3.07 -26.62 -2.53
CA TYR A 598 2.91 -25.68 -1.40
C TYR A 598 1.54 -25.00 -1.37
N HIS A 599 0.62 -25.32 -2.30
CA HIS A 599 -0.71 -24.71 -2.32
C HIS A 599 -1.44 -24.89 -0.99
N ASP A 600 -1.46 -26.14 -0.48
CA ASP A 600 -2.20 -26.46 0.73
C ASP A 600 -1.59 -25.80 1.98
N THR A 601 -0.25 -25.72 2.07
CA THR A 601 0.41 -25.02 3.18
C THR A 601 0.15 -23.52 3.13
N THR A 602 0.13 -22.91 1.92
CA THR A 602 -0.21 -21.49 1.75
C THR A 602 -1.68 -21.21 2.08
N LEU A 603 -2.62 -22.07 1.66
CA LEU A 603 -4.03 -21.92 2.00
C LEU A 603 -4.31 -22.20 3.48
N GLY A 604 -3.65 -23.19 4.05
CA GLY A 604 -4.02 -23.77 5.34
C GLY A 604 -3.34 -23.17 6.55
N HIS A 605 -2.31 -22.32 6.43
CA HIS A 605 -1.51 -21.86 7.57
C HIS A 605 -2.29 -21.03 8.60
N HIS A 606 -3.49 -20.57 8.28
CA HIS A 606 -4.42 -19.92 9.22
C HIS A 606 -5.65 -20.78 9.57
N LYS A 607 -5.71 -22.03 9.10
CA LYS A 607 -6.78 -22.96 9.52
C LYS A 607 -6.46 -23.54 10.88
N TRP A 608 -7.49 -23.73 11.67
CA TRP A 608 -7.35 -24.42 12.95
C TRP A 608 -7.13 -25.92 12.76
N TYR A 609 -6.39 -26.53 13.67
CA TYR A 609 -6.10 -27.97 13.65
C TYR A 609 -7.36 -28.82 13.52
N ASN A 610 -8.46 -28.50 14.21
CA ASN A 610 -9.71 -29.27 14.16
C ASN A 610 -10.54 -28.99 12.87
N GLY A 611 -10.09 -28.19 11.95
CA GLY A 611 -10.78 -27.82 10.71
C GLY A 611 -11.98 -26.86 10.88
N LYS A 612 -12.41 -26.57 12.13
CA LYS A 612 -13.65 -25.84 12.40
C LYS A 612 -13.50 -24.32 12.42
N GLY A 613 -12.28 -23.81 12.43
CA GLY A 613 -12.02 -22.37 12.52
C GLY A 613 -10.88 -21.90 11.60
N GLY A 614 -10.57 -20.58 11.71
CA GLY A 614 -9.57 -19.97 10.85
C GLY A 614 -10.09 -19.62 9.46
N TYR A 615 -9.18 -19.33 8.53
CA TYR A 615 -9.51 -18.92 7.15
C TYR A 615 -8.48 -19.49 6.15
N PRO A 616 -8.83 -19.62 4.84
CA PRO A 616 -10.16 -19.40 4.25
C PRO A 616 -11.18 -20.44 4.71
N ALA A 617 -12.47 -20.08 4.73
CA ALA A 617 -13.51 -20.93 5.29
C ALA A 617 -13.76 -22.22 4.50
N ASP A 618 -13.61 -22.15 3.18
CA ASP A 618 -13.87 -23.21 2.21
C ASP A 618 -12.70 -24.21 2.03
N PHE A 619 -11.55 -23.99 2.67
CA PHE A 619 -10.44 -24.93 2.64
C PHE A 619 -10.50 -25.91 3.84
N ASP A 620 -10.53 -27.22 3.54
CA ASP A 620 -10.49 -28.29 4.54
C ASP A 620 -9.05 -28.82 4.70
N ASN A 621 -8.32 -28.26 5.67
CA ASN A 621 -6.95 -28.67 5.97
C ASN A 621 -6.89 -30.11 6.55
N THR A 622 -7.99 -30.69 7.06
CA THR A 622 -8.00 -32.04 7.66
C THR A 622 -7.83 -33.14 6.62
N ARG A 623 -8.14 -32.86 5.37
CA ARG A 623 -8.02 -33.78 4.22
C ARG A 623 -6.76 -33.56 3.39
N SER A 624 -5.94 -32.58 3.72
CA SER A 624 -4.75 -32.30 2.96
C SER A 624 -3.68 -33.40 3.10
N PRO A 625 -3.07 -33.84 1.99
CA PRO A 625 -1.93 -34.75 2.04
C PRO A 625 -0.68 -34.12 2.67
N TYR A 626 -0.74 -32.83 2.99
CA TYR A 626 0.32 -32.07 3.65
C TYR A 626 -0.08 -31.61 5.05
N ARG A 627 -1.03 -32.28 5.69
CA ARG A 627 -1.63 -31.90 6.98
C ARG A 627 -0.59 -31.51 8.02
N ILE A 628 0.35 -32.37 8.34
CA ILE A 628 1.38 -32.11 9.36
C ILE A 628 2.25 -30.91 9.00
N MET A 629 2.50 -30.67 7.68
CA MET A 629 3.26 -29.51 7.21
C MET A 629 2.48 -28.21 7.44
N ILE A 630 1.16 -28.22 7.21
CA ILE A 630 0.27 -27.09 7.52
C ILE A 630 0.34 -26.78 9.01
N ASP A 631 0.22 -27.82 9.87
CA ASP A 631 0.22 -27.65 11.32
C ASP A 631 1.55 -27.05 11.82
N ILE A 632 2.69 -27.49 11.26
CA ILE A 632 4.01 -26.93 11.57
C ILE A 632 4.11 -25.47 11.16
N ILE A 633 3.67 -25.11 9.95
CA ILE A 633 3.70 -23.72 9.48
C ILE A 633 2.76 -22.84 10.33
N THR A 634 1.54 -23.32 10.63
CA THR A 634 0.58 -22.62 11.49
C THR A 634 1.17 -22.32 12.86
N LEU A 635 1.81 -23.31 13.48
CA LEU A 635 2.41 -23.17 14.80
C LEU A 635 3.61 -22.19 14.75
N SER A 636 4.50 -22.34 13.76
CA SER A 636 5.66 -21.49 13.57
C SER A 636 5.28 -20.03 13.27
N ASP A 637 4.28 -19.79 12.41
CA ASP A 637 3.75 -18.47 12.12
C ASP A 637 3.13 -17.82 13.36
N CYS A 638 2.32 -18.58 14.12
CA CYS A 638 1.71 -18.07 15.34
C CYS A 638 2.75 -17.75 16.44
N MET A 639 3.81 -18.57 16.58
CA MET A 639 4.91 -18.29 17.51
C MET A 639 5.61 -16.99 17.15
N GLN A 640 6.06 -16.88 15.90
CA GLN A 640 6.74 -15.67 15.44
C GLN A 640 5.85 -14.43 15.56
N ALA A 641 4.61 -14.54 15.09
CA ALA A 641 3.66 -13.44 15.13
C ALA A 641 3.28 -13.00 16.56
N ALA A 642 3.29 -13.90 17.53
CA ALA A 642 2.97 -13.58 18.93
C ALA A 642 4.13 -12.90 19.65
N THR A 643 5.38 -13.22 19.30
CA THR A 643 6.61 -12.68 19.90
C THR A 643 7.15 -11.46 19.14
N GLU A 644 6.63 -11.17 17.96
CA GLU A 644 7.07 -10.07 17.08
C GLU A 644 7.02 -8.71 17.80
N ARG A 645 8.16 -7.98 17.76
CA ARG A 645 8.32 -6.66 18.39
C ARG A 645 8.46 -5.52 17.38
N VAL A 646 8.55 -5.81 16.08
CA VAL A 646 8.91 -4.83 15.04
C VAL A 646 7.73 -4.42 14.19
N GLY A 647 6.89 -5.36 13.78
CA GLY A 647 5.82 -5.14 12.81
C GLY A 647 4.40 -5.10 13.42
N ARG A 648 4.26 -5.11 14.75
CA ARG A 648 2.96 -5.18 15.43
C ARG A 648 2.83 -4.11 16.51
N ASN A 649 2.62 -2.88 16.06
CA ASN A 649 2.59 -1.70 16.93
C ASN A 649 1.41 -1.64 17.93
N TYR A 650 0.43 -2.53 17.78
CA TYR A 650 -0.77 -2.58 18.62
C TYR A 650 -0.61 -3.40 19.90
N LYS A 651 0.49 -4.15 20.05
CA LYS A 651 0.78 -4.95 21.24
C LYS A 651 2.28 -5.16 21.42
N ASP A 652 2.69 -5.41 22.64
CA ASP A 652 4.04 -5.89 22.95
C ASP A 652 4.20 -7.34 22.52
N GLY A 653 5.40 -7.73 22.11
CA GLY A 653 5.74 -9.13 21.85
C GLY A 653 5.61 -9.95 23.14
N LYS A 654 4.96 -11.10 23.05
CA LYS A 654 4.83 -12.04 24.19
C LYS A 654 6.14 -12.77 24.42
N THR A 655 6.37 -13.21 25.65
CA THR A 655 7.46 -14.16 25.96
C THR A 655 7.15 -15.54 25.36
N PHE A 656 8.16 -16.35 25.12
CA PHE A 656 8.03 -17.73 24.66
C PHE A 656 7.09 -18.54 25.57
N ASP A 657 7.27 -18.44 26.90
CA ASP A 657 6.45 -19.17 27.86
C ASP A 657 4.97 -18.77 27.82
N ALA A 658 4.69 -17.48 27.62
CA ALA A 658 3.32 -17.00 27.45
C ALA A 658 2.67 -17.59 26.19
N VAL A 659 3.44 -17.65 25.07
CA VAL A 659 2.97 -18.24 23.81
C VAL A 659 2.74 -19.73 23.97
N MET A 660 3.67 -20.47 24.59
CA MET A 660 3.50 -21.90 24.86
C MET A 660 2.31 -22.18 25.77
N GLY A 661 2.05 -21.31 26.77
CA GLY A 661 0.86 -21.38 27.60
C GLY A 661 -0.45 -21.27 26.82
N GLU A 662 -0.50 -20.37 25.82
CA GLU A 662 -1.64 -20.27 24.92
C GLU A 662 -1.77 -21.49 24.01
N MET A 663 -0.68 -21.99 23.46
CA MET A 663 -0.68 -23.16 22.59
C MET A 663 -1.14 -24.43 23.30
N ARG A 664 -0.75 -24.61 24.58
CA ARG A 664 -1.24 -25.72 25.40
C ARG A 664 -2.76 -25.65 25.64
N ARG A 665 -3.28 -24.44 25.91
CA ARG A 665 -4.76 -24.29 26.11
C ARG A 665 -5.55 -24.58 24.83
N ASP A 666 -4.99 -24.22 23.67
CA ASP A 666 -5.64 -24.34 22.37
C ASP A 666 -5.24 -25.63 21.62
N ALA A 667 -4.46 -26.55 22.28
CA ALA A 667 -4.07 -27.82 21.71
C ALA A 667 -5.32 -28.71 21.45
N GLY A 668 -5.36 -29.36 20.29
CA GLY A 668 -6.51 -30.14 19.81
C GLY A 668 -7.63 -29.30 19.18
N THR A 669 -7.61 -27.98 19.36
CA THR A 669 -8.54 -27.06 18.70
C THR A 669 -7.84 -26.26 17.60
N ARG A 670 -7.00 -25.34 17.98
CA ARG A 670 -6.26 -24.47 17.06
C ARG A 670 -4.92 -25.07 16.63
N TYR A 671 -4.22 -25.70 17.54
CA TYR A 671 -2.91 -26.28 17.33
C TYR A 671 -2.92 -27.80 17.41
N ASN A 672 -2.00 -28.42 16.66
CA ASN A 672 -1.78 -29.85 16.72
C ASN A 672 -1.22 -30.25 18.09
N PRO A 673 -1.93 -31.11 18.87
CA PRO A 673 -1.53 -31.49 20.24
C PRO A 673 -0.20 -32.25 20.26
N ASP A 674 0.11 -33.05 19.23
CA ASP A 674 1.35 -33.83 19.17
C ASP A 674 2.56 -32.87 18.98
N LEU A 675 2.42 -31.79 18.23
CA LEU A 675 3.46 -30.79 18.06
C LEU A 675 3.71 -30.00 19.35
N VAL A 676 2.65 -29.60 20.04
CA VAL A 676 2.76 -28.89 21.32
C VAL A 676 3.41 -29.79 22.37
N SER A 677 2.96 -31.07 22.51
CA SER A 677 3.54 -32.03 23.43
C SER A 677 4.99 -32.35 23.07
N HIS A 678 5.34 -32.39 21.80
CA HIS A 678 6.72 -32.59 21.35
C HIS A 678 7.67 -31.48 21.83
N ILE A 679 7.24 -30.21 21.75
CA ILE A 679 8.05 -29.10 22.25
C ILE A 679 8.22 -29.19 23.77
N ASP A 680 7.15 -29.51 24.50
CA ASP A 680 7.16 -29.66 25.96
C ASP A 680 8.07 -30.80 26.43
N ALA A 681 8.06 -31.89 25.69
CA ALA A 681 8.86 -33.08 26.03
C ALA A 681 10.38 -32.92 25.72
N HIS A 682 10.77 -31.91 24.96
CA HIS A 682 12.14 -31.71 24.53
C HIS A 682 12.69 -30.34 24.94
N PRO A 683 13.24 -30.17 26.17
CA PRO A 683 13.74 -28.89 26.66
C PRO A 683 14.78 -28.24 25.78
N GLY A 684 15.63 -29.02 25.13
CA GLY A 684 16.62 -28.50 24.17
C GLY A 684 16.00 -27.90 22.88
N LEU A 685 14.85 -28.44 22.45
CA LEU A 685 14.08 -27.85 21.36
C LEU A 685 13.43 -26.54 21.81
N ALA A 686 12.78 -26.55 22.98
CA ALA A 686 12.16 -25.35 23.56
C ALA A 686 13.18 -24.22 23.74
N GLN A 687 14.39 -24.51 24.20
CA GLN A 687 15.48 -23.54 24.32
C GLN A 687 15.89 -22.95 22.98
N LYS A 688 16.04 -23.78 21.93
CA LYS A 688 16.37 -23.33 20.58
C LYS A 688 15.28 -22.42 20.01
N LEU A 689 14.00 -22.80 20.17
CA LEU A 689 12.87 -22.00 19.72
C LEU A 689 12.79 -20.66 20.46
N ASN A 690 12.99 -20.68 21.78
CA ASN A 690 13.04 -19.46 22.59
C ASN A 690 14.15 -18.51 22.12
N HIS A 691 15.37 -19.02 21.89
CA HIS A 691 16.48 -18.23 21.39
C HIS A 691 16.17 -17.60 20.03
N LEU A 692 15.60 -18.36 19.08
CA LEU A 692 15.20 -17.83 17.78
C LEU A 692 14.18 -16.68 17.91
N LEU A 693 13.22 -16.83 18.84
CA LEU A 693 12.12 -15.87 19.00
C LEU A 693 12.50 -14.63 19.81
N ASP A 694 13.44 -14.73 20.74
CA ASP A 694 13.84 -13.62 21.63
C ASP A 694 15.04 -12.83 21.07
N GLU A 695 16.07 -13.51 20.58
CA GLU A 695 17.33 -12.91 20.15
C GLU A 695 17.55 -13.03 18.62
N GLY A 696 17.25 -14.21 18.05
CA GLY A 696 17.58 -14.55 16.66
C GLY A 696 16.86 -13.73 15.59
N TRP A 697 15.73 -13.11 15.91
CA TRP A 697 14.98 -12.30 14.96
C TRP A 697 15.80 -11.08 14.48
N MET A 698 16.59 -10.47 15.36
CA MET A 698 17.44 -9.32 15.00
C MET A 698 18.48 -9.67 13.96
N ASP A 699 19.15 -10.82 14.13
CA ASP A 699 20.15 -11.29 13.18
C ASP A 699 19.52 -11.59 11.82
N ILE A 700 18.33 -12.18 11.79
CA ILE A 700 17.59 -12.44 10.55
C ILE A 700 17.29 -11.13 9.82
N TYR A 701 16.75 -10.14 10.51
CA TYR A 701 16.46 -8.84 9.93
C TYR A 701 17.72 -8.13 9.44
N TYR A 702 18.77 -8.11 10.25
CA TYR A 702 20.04 -7.49 9.88
C TYR A 702 20.70 -8.16 8.69
N ASN A 703 20.69 -9.48 8.62
CA ASN A 703 21.25 -10.24 7.51
C ASN A 703 20.51 -9.94 6.20
N ILE A 704 19.17 -9.93 6.23
CA ILE A 704 18.35 -9.55 5.07
C ILE A 704 18.66 -8.11 4.66
N TYR A 705 18.71 -7.21 5.62
CA TYR A 705 18.97 -5.80 5.39
C TYR A 705 20.36 -5.57 4.77
N SER A 706 21.39 -6.18 5.36
CA SER A 706 22.77 -6.11 4.87
C SER A 706 22.90 -6.68 3.46
N GLN A 707 22.26 -7.82 3.18
CA GLN A 707 22.32 -8.46 1.88
C GLN A 707 21.67 -7.62 0.77
N TYR A 708 20.50 -7.02 1.05
CA TYR A 708 19.70 -6.36 0.02
C TYR A 708 19.95 -4.86 -0.10
N PHE A 709 20.39 -4.18 0.96
CA PHE A 709 20.51 -2.72 0.98
C PHE A 709 21.93 -2.21 1.23
N VAL A 710 22.76 -2.90 2.00
CA VAL A 710 24.11 -2.45 2.37
C VAL A 710 25.21 -2.98 1.42
N ASN A 711 25.22 -4.26 1.14
CA ASN A 711 26.33 -4.94 0.40
C ASN A 711 26.33 -4.69 -1.11
N GLN A 712 25.58 -3.72 -1.62
CA GLN A 712 25.41 -3.51 -3.07
C GLN A 712 25.80 -2.09 -3.51
N ARG A 713 26.74 -1.46 -2.82
CA ARG A 713 27.37 -0.20 -3.23
C ARG A 713 28.47 -0.40 -4.28
#